data_a8d2a7c55d24b276aec35755183d98f0
#
_entry.id   a8d2a7c55d24b276aec35755183d98f0
#
_cell.length_a   1.000
_cell.length_b   1.000
_cell.length_c   1.000
_cell.angle_alpha   90.00
_cell.angle_beta   90.00
_cell.angle_gamma   90.00
#
_symmetry.space_group_name_H-M   'P 1'
#
loop_
_entity.id
_entity.type
_entity.pdbx_description
1 polymer ?
#
loop_
_entity_poly.entity_id
_entity_poly.type
_entity_poly.pdbx_seq_one_letter_code
_entity_poly.pdbx_strand_id
1 'polypeptide(L)'
;MRHRLMTHPLFVLTDSAGMQNSEYSDGHWRRLNLPHDWAIEGDFSPSNPSGASGGALPGGIGWYRKHFSLSPDEKYDRFTITFDGVYMNSTVYINGHKLGTRPYGYSTFEYDLTPYIYKKGDNVIAVKVDNSDQPNSRWYSGCGIYRHVWLTKTLKKAYIPQWGQYVATTPKGDVRVKVDFHAEGSRMKLFIRNTIYDAAGKVVARSQGKQSQQLKVRKPHLWSIGKGYLYTVKSELLVNGKVVDTATTKTAFRNVRFDARKGFFLNGENMKINGVCEHHDFGCLGAALNEDALHRKLTILRDMGVNAIRSSHNPPAPELLNMCDSMGIMVMDESFDMWRRKKSNGDYARFFDEWHQRDLSDLVKRDRNHPCIIMWSIGNEVLEQWSDAAADTLSLEQANLILNAGHDASTLVHGDELSVNSLLTRHLADIVKKYDPWGARPVTAGCNEPDPKNHLFKSGAIDVIGFNYHHQWAKDVPRNFPGKPFIFSESVSALQTRGYYRMPSDSIYTAPVEWWLPYTDPSFKCSAYDNMHASWSSTHEETWDVVKHNDFVGGQFIWTGFDYIGEPTPYAYPARSSYFGIIDLAGLPKDSYYMYQSEWTKKPVLHLFPHWNWLPGQQIDMWCYYNQADEVELFINGKSQGIRKKKVHGEGNGAAANVVSANAANAGAFDRSTEYHVMWRVTFEPGEVKVVARKQGREISSQTIKTAGPPHHLVLKKTYQNTLASAVQTPSGVPADLQSAVKKGSTSLPGDLQSPSSPTTFVEVNIVDKDGNLCPNAENEIYFSSTAEILGTDNGNQTSLERFTDPKRKAFFGKCIIVLRGHGTLRAESIDLQQATLQL
;
A
#
# COMPACT_ATOMS: atom_id res chain seq x y z
N MET A 1 0.32 -27.87 11.14
CA MET A 1 1.64 -27.42 10.63
C MET A 1 1.42 -26.67 9.32
N ARG A 2 1.97 -25.47 9.16
CA ARG A 2 1.85 -24.64 7.94
C ARG A 2 3.25 -24.28 7.43
N HIS A 3 3.52 -24.45 6.12
CA HIS A 3 4.80 -24.10 5.49
C HIS A 3 4.56 -23.66 4.04
N ARG A 4 5.51 -22.91 3.45
CA ARG A 4 5.45 -22.49 2.05
C ARG A 4 5.57 -23.72 1.14
N LEU A 5 4.64 -23.90 0.20
CA LEU A 5 4.64 -25.09 -0.68
C LEU A 5 5.29 -24.79 -2.04
N MET A 6 4.89 -23.73 -2.68
CA MET A 6 5.28 -23.45 -4.08
C MET A 6 6.67 -22.79 -4.17
N THR A 7 7.70 -23.42 -3.57
CA THR A 7 9.09 -23.02 -3.79
C THR A 7 9.58 -23.63 -5.10
N HIS A 8 10.16 -22.82 -5.99
CA HIS A 8 10.68 -23.25 -7.30
C HIS A 8 9.66 -24.01 -8.18
N PRO A 9 8.44 -23.49 -8.41
CA PRO A 9 7.54 -24.08 -9.40
C PRO A 9 8.09 -23.93 -10.81
N LEU A 10 7.55 -24.77 -11.71
CA LEU A 10 7.73 -24.63 -13.16
C LEU A 10 6.65 -23.69 -13.70
N PHE A 11 7.00 -22.84 -14.67
CA PHE A 11 6.13 -21.82 -15.25
C PHE A 11 6.22 -21.78 -16.76
N VAL A 12 5.08 -21.54 -17.41
CA VAL A 12 5.01 -21.24 -18.84
C VAL A 12 3.90 -20.24 -19.12
N LEU A 13 4.15 -19.31 -20.04
CA LEU A 13 3.18 -18.30 -20.49
C LEU A 13 2.54 -18.79 -21.79
N THR A 14 1.56 -19.65 -21.68
CA THR A 14 0.75 -20.22 -22.77
C THR A 14 -0.44 -20.99 -22.20
N ASP A 15 -1.38 -21.36 -23.04
CA ASP A 15 -2.50 -22.23 -22.68
C ASP A 15 -2.64 -23.37 -23.71
N SER A 16 -2.51 -24.61 -23.24
CA SER A 16 -2.65 -25.80 -24.07
C SER A 16 -3.45 -26.89 -23.33
N ALA A 17 -4.07 -27.75 -24.09
CA ALA A 17 -4.87 -28.83 -23.52
C ALA A 17 -4.01 -29.81 -22.70
N GLY A 18 -4.53 -30.26 -21.57
CA GLY A 18 -3.90 -31.29 -20.75
C GLY A 18 -2.86 -30.78 -19.73
N MET A 19 -2.55 -29.48 -19.67
CA MET A 19 -1.56 -28.91 -18.73
C MET A 19 -1.91 -29.16 -17.25
N GLN A 20 -3.17 -29.44 -16.93
CA GLN A 20 -3.62 -29.81 -15.60
C GLN A 20 -3.28 -31.25 -15.22
N ASN A 21 -3.02 -32.13 -16.19
CA ASN A 21 -2.83 -33.58 -15.94
C ASN A 21 -1.45 -33.85 -15.31
N SER A 22 -1.38 -34.83 -14.40
CA SER A 22 -0.13 -35.24 -13.78
C SER A 22 0.93 -35.69 -14.78
N GLU A 23 0.50 -36.40 -15.83
CA GLU A 23 1.37 -36.97 -16.90
C GLU A 23 1.88 -35.93 -17.91
N TYR A 24 1.44 -34.66 -17.86
CA TYR A 24 1.87 -33.65 -18.79
C TYR A 24 3.36 -33.38 -18.66
N SER A 25 4.09 -33.38 -19.81
CA SER A 25 5.53 -33.13 -19.83
C SER A 25 5.84 -31.65 -19.66
N ASP A 26 6.40 -31.29 -18.51
CA ASP A 26 6.74 -29.91 -18.14
C ASP A 26 8.25 -29.66 -17.96
N GLY A 27 9.09 -30.61 -18.38
CA GLY A 27 10.55 -30.53 -18.23
C GLY A 27 11.22 -29.34 -18.97
N HIS A 28 10.51 -28.74 -19.94
CA HIS A 28 10.98 -27.54 -20.66
C HIS A 28 10.47 -26.22 -20.08
N TRP A 29 9.63 -26.25 -19.01
CA TRP A 29 9.11 -25.06 -18.39
C TRP A 29 10.19 -24.36 -17.56
N ARG A 30 10.09 -23.03 -17.49
CA ARG A 30 11.01 -22.21 -16.70
C ARG A 30 10.80 -22.45 -15.21
N ARG A 31 11.88 -22.78 -14.49
CA ARG A 31 11.86 -22.81 -13.02
C ARG A 31 12.01 -21.40 -12.48
N LEU A 32 11.17 -21.03 -11.52
CA LEU A 32 11.20 -19.70 -10.91
C LEU A 32 10.84 -19.75 -9.42
N ASN A 33 10.93 -18.59 -8.75
CA ASN A 33 10.52 -18.43 -7.35
C ASN A 33 9.16 -17.75 -7.26
N LEU A 34 8.39 -18.06 -6.22
CA LEU A 34 7.20 -17.30 -5.85
C LEU A 34 7.51 -16.38 -4.64
N PRO A 35 6.89 -15.22 -4.57
CA PRO A 35 5.89 -14.62 -5.49
C PRO A 35 6.45 -14.25 -6.87
N HIS A 36 5.59 -14.27 -7.90
CA HIS A 36 5.96 -14.02 -9.28
C HIS A 36 4.89 -13.22 -10.03
N ASP A 37 5.34 -12.28 -10.86
CA ASP A 37 4.54 -11.44 -11.73
C ASP A 37 5.20 -11.42 -13.12
N TRP A 38 4.59 -12.10 -14.10
CA TRP A 38 5.20 -12.16 -15.42
C TRP A 38 5.02 -10.89 -16.25
N ALA A 39 4.03 -10.04 -15.91
CA ALA A 39 3.78 -8.83 -16.69
C ALA A 39 4.94 -7.84 -16.60
N ILE A 40 5.58 -7.73 -15.42
CA ILE A 40 6.71 -6.81 -15.19
C ILE A 40 7.97 -7.19 -15.99
N GLU A 41 8.04 -8.42 -16.48
CA GLU A 41 9.15 -8.92 -17.28
C GLU A 41 9.01 -8.51 -18.76
N GLY A 42 7.82 -8.02 -19.16
CA GLY A 42 7.48 -7.73 -20.55
C GLY A 42 7.83 -6.33 -21.03
N ASP A 43 7.57 -6.09 -22.31
CA ASP A 43 7.75 -4.79 -22.95
C ASP A 43 6.54 -3.89 -22.75
N PHE A 44 6.79 -2.61 -22.59
CA PHE A 44 5.75 -1.58 -22.67
C PHE A 44 5.31 -1.40 -24.13
N SER A 45 4.02 -1.51 -24.38
CA SER A 45 3.46 -1.32 -25.72
C SER A 45 2.04 -0.77 -25.66
N PRO A 46 1.68 0.16 -26.56
CA PRO A 46 0.30 0.63 -26.67
C PRO A 46 -0.65 -0.47 -27.18
N SER A 47 -0.11 -1.56 -27.75
CA SER A 47 -0.89 -2.71 -28.22
C SER A 47 -1.21 -3.72 -27.12
N ASN A 48 -0.60 -3.59 -25.93
CA ASN A 48 -0.93 -4.43 -24.80
C ASN A 48 -2.36 -4.15 -24.30
N PRO A 49 -3.16 -5.18 -23.99
CA PRO A 49 -4.58 -5.01 -23.68
C PRO A 49 -4.84 -4.24 -22.37
N SER A 50 -3.85 -4.12 -21.49
CA SER A 50 -3.94 -3.31 -20.27
C SER A 50 -4.08 -1.81 -20.54
N GLY A 51 -3.64 -1.34 -21.72
CA GLY A 51 -3.60 0.08 -22.06
C GLY A 51 -2.72 0.90 -21.11
N ALA A 52 -2.66 2.22 -21.30
CA ALA A 52 -1.87 3.11 -20.45
C ALA A 52 -2.35 3.10 -18.99
N SER A 53 -3.65 2.99 -18.75
CA SER A 53 -4.23 2.91 -17.39
C SER A 53 -3.79 1.67 -16.63
N GLY A 54 -3.51 0.55 -17.28
CA GLY A 54 -2.93 -0.65 -16.67
C GLY A 54 -1.40 -0.72 -16.80
N GLY A 55 -0.74 0.38 -17.20
CA GLY A 55 0.72 0.46 -17.32
C GLY A 55 1.29 0.00 -18.66
N ALA A 56 0.46 -0.27 -19.66
CA ALA A 56 0.86 -0.73 -21.00
C ALA A 56 1.76 -2.01 -21.00
N LEU A 57 1.59 -2.86 -19.99
CA LEU A 57 2.30 -4.14 -19.83
C LEU A 57 1.45 -5.32 -20.29
N PRO A 58 2.07 -6.49 -20.65
CA PRO A 58 1.32 -7.63 -21.18
C PRO A 58 0.42 -8.29 -20.13
N GLY A 59 -0.64 -8.93 -20.60
CA GLY A 59 -1.50 -9.83 -19.83
C GLY A 59 -1.23 -11.30 -20.20
N GLY A 60 -2.32 -12.06 -20.42
CA GLY A 60 -2.26 -13.42 -20.96
C GLY A 60 -2.63 -14.52 -19.98
N ILE A 61 -2.33 -15.77 -20.36
CA ILE A 61 -2.60 -16.96 -19.57
C ILE A 61 -1.29 -17.65 -19.21
N GLY A 62 -1.05 -17.82 -17.92
CA GLY A 62 0.12 -18.50 -17.39
C GLY A 62 -0.24 -19.74 -16.59
N TRP A 63 0.61 -20.75 -16.67
CA TRP A 63 0.49 -21.97 -15.88
C TRP A 63 1.69 -22.14 -14.97
N TYR A 64 1.40 -22.58 -13.74
CA TYR A 64 2.39 -22.99 -12.74
C TYR A 64 2.18 -24.46 -12.40
N ARG A 65 3.28 -25.22 -12.28
CA ARG A 65 3.25 -26.61 -11.84
C ARG A 65 4.27 -26.85 -10.73
N LYS A 66 3.89 -27.61 -9.71
CA LYS A 66 4.76 -27.97 -8.59
C LYS A 66 4.63 -29.44 -8.28
N HIS A 67 5.73 -30.16 -8.46
CA HIS A 67 5.90 -31.54 -8.02
C HIS A 67 6.33 -31.58 -6.55
N PHE A 68 5.73 -32.46 -5.77
CA PHE A 68 6.10 -32.67 -4.38
C PHE A 68 5.63 -34.05 -3.87
N SER A 69 6.36 -34.57 -2.89
CA SER A 69 5.99 -35.82 -2.21
C SER A 69 5.73 -35.58 -0.73
N LEU A 70 4.86 -36.35 -0.12
CA LEU A 70 4.69 -36.33 1.33
C LEU A 70 5.80 -37.16 2.00
N SER A 71 6.11 -36.83 3.27
CA SER A 71 7.05 -37.64 4.04
C SER A 71 6.51 -39.09 4.21
N PRO A 72 7.35 -40.12 4.12
CA PRO A 72 6.93 -41.49 4.41
C PRO A 72 6.31 -41.64 5.81
N ASP A 73 6.79 -40.88 6.79
CA ASP A 73 6.32 -40.86 8.18
C ASP A 73 5.28 -39.75 8.45
N GLU A 74 4.50 -39.35 7.42
CA GLU A 74 3.51 -38.31 7.56
C GLU A 74 2.38 -38.72 8.52
N LYS A 75 2.31 -38.03 9.64
CA LYS A 75 1.33 -38.27 10.71
C LYS A 75 0.00 -37.55 10.53
N TYR A 76 -0.04 -36.57 9.61
CA TYR A 76 -1.23 -35.80 9.31
C TYR A 76 -2.02 -36.49 8.18
N ASP A 77 -3.34 -36.31 8.20
CA ASP A 77 -4.25 -36.97 7.27
C ASP A 77 -5.25 -35.99 6.63
N ARG A 78 -5.08 -34.67 6.89
CA ARG A 78 -5.77 -33.57 6.21
C ARG A 78 -4.75 -32.57 5.71
N PHE A 79 -4.89 -32.19 4.43
CA PHE A 79 -3.98 -31.30 3.72
C PHE A 79 -4.77 -30.22 3.01
N THR A 80 -4.42 -28.95 3.23
CA THR A 80 -5.04 -27.82 2.51
C THR A 80 -3.97 -26.93 1.91
N ILE A 81 -4.29 -26.33 0.75
CA ILE A 81 -3.45 -25.34 0.09
C ILE A 81 -4.13 -23.96 0.18
N THR A 82 -3.38 -22.97 0.64
CA THR A 82 -3.85 -21.58 0.73
C THR A 82 -3.02 -20.71 -0.20
N PHE A 83 -3.69 -19.90 -0.99
CA PHE A 83 -3.10 -18.83 -1.81
C PHE A 83 -3.46 -17.48 -1.19
N ASP A 84 -2.46 -16.64 -0.91
CA ASP A 84 -2.69 -15.31 -0.35
C ASP A 84 -3.11 -14.29 -1.42
N GLY A 85 -2.91 -14.60 -2.71
CA GLY A 85 -3.36 -13.82 -3.85
C GLY A 85 -2.82 -14.36 -5.17
N VAL A 86 -3.70 -14.46 -6.18
CA VAL A 86 -3.36 -14.88 -7.56
C VAL A 86 -4.15 -14.00 -8.52
N TYR A 87 -3.49 -13.20 -9.32
CA TYR A 87 -4.16 -12.27 -10.23
C TYR A 87 -4.13 -12.77 -11.66
N MET A 88 -5.31 -13.16 -12.26
CA MET A 88 -6.63 -13.37 -11.68
C MET A 88 -7.28 -14.63 -12.27
N ASN A 89 -8.57 -14.88 -12.01
CA ASN A 89 -9.32 -16.04 -12.51
C ASN A 89 -8.54 -17.37 -12.35
N SER A 90 -7.93 -17.57 -11.18
CA SER A 90 -7.07 -18.74 -10.95
C SER A 90 -7.88 -20.01 -10.81
N THR A 91 -7.51 -21.04 -11.60
CA THR A 91 -8.04 -22.40 -11.47
C THR A 91 -6.95 -23.33 -10.94
N VAL A 92 -7.23 -24.01 -9.84
CA VAL A 92 -6.26 -24.88 -9.14
C VAL A 92 -6.63 -26.34 -9.32
N TYR A 93 -5.62 -27.17 -9.56
CA TYR A 93 -5.72 -28.62 -9.72
C TYR A 93 -4.72 -29.34 -8.81
N ILE A 94 -5.07 -30.52 -8.37
CA ILE A 94 -4.19 -31.51 -7.73
C ILE A 94 -4.31 -32.83 -8.49
N ASN A 95 -3.19 -33.36 -8.99
CA ASN A 95 -3.14 -34.66 -9.69
C ASN A 95 -4.21 -34.75 -10.82
N GLY A 96 -4.41 -33.70 -11.57
CA GLY A 96 -5.42 -33.58 -12.62
C GLY A 96 -6.85 -33.24 -12.16
N HIS A 97 -7.14 -33.33 -10.87
CA HIS A 97 -8.47 -33.03 -10.31
C HIS A 97 -8.63 -31.52 -10.05
N LYS A 98 -9.65 -30.90 -10.65
CA LYS A 98 -10.01 -29.49 -10.42
C LYS A 98 -10.50 -29.31 -8.98
N LEU A 99 -9.88 -28.38 -8.23
CA LEU A 99 -10.29 -27.99 -6.88
C LEU A 99 -11.28 -26.83 -6.90
N GLY A 100 -11.08 -25.88 -7.80
CA GLY A 100 -11.96 -24.73 -7.95
C GLY A 100 -11.34 -23.60 -8.75
N THR A 101 -12.14 -22.57 -8.98
CA THR A 101 -11.73 -21.31 -9.60
C THR A 101 -12.00 -20.17 -8.63
N ARG A 102 -11.03 -19.22 -8.47
CA ARG A 102 -11.23 -17.99 -7.72
C ARG A 102 -11.00 -16.81 -8.66
N PRO A 103 -12.06 -16.00 -8.92
CA PRO A 103 -11.95 -14.91 -9.88
C PRO A 103 -11.26 -13.67 -9.31
N TYR A 104 -11.52 -13.29 -8.03
CA TYR A 104 -11.01 -12.06 -7.44
C TYR A 104 -9.53 -12.21 -7.07
N GLY A 105 -8.66 -11.51 -7.81
CA GLY A 105 -7.21 -11.68 -7.72
C GLY A 105 -6.59 -11.27 -6.39
N TYR A 106 -7.28 -10.51 -5.55
CA TYR A 106 -6.79 -10.00 -4.27
C TYR A 106 -7.19 -10.85 -3.06
N SER A 107 -8.15 -11.77 -3.22
CA SER A 107 -8.65 -12.61 -2.14
C SER A 107 -7.65 -13.69 -1.75
N THR A 108 -7.52 -13.95 -0.45
CA THR A 108 -6.91 -15.16 0.07
C THR A 108 -7.94 -16.29 0.05
N PHE A 109 -7.56 -17.47 -0.46
CA PHE A 109 -8.45 -18.62 -0.58
C PHE A 109 -7.75 -19.93 -0.29
N GLU A 110 -8.53 -20.94 0.14
CA GLU A 110 -8.05 -22.27 0.51
C GLU A 110 -8.82 -23.37 -0.22
N TYR A 111 -8.09 -24.43 -0.60
CA TYR A 111 -8.68 -25.68 -1.12
C TYR A 111 -8.20 -26.88 -0.31
N ASP A 112 -9.10 -27.87 -0.14
CA ASP A 112 -8.78 -29.16 0.49
C ASP A 112 -8.17 -30.12 -0.55
N LEU A 113 -6.93 -30.54 -0.31
CA LEU A 113 -6.20 -31.48 -1.15
C LEU A 113 -6.48 -32.94 -0.76
N THR A 114 -7.00 -33.17 0.46
CA THR A 114 -7.11 -34.48 1.09
C THR A 114 -7.76 -35.58 0.23
N PRO A 115 -8.82 -35.30 -0.55
CA PRO A 115 -9.48 -36.30 -1.38
C PRO A 115 -8.62 -36.84 -2.52
N TYR A 116 -7.64 -36.04 -3.00
CA TYR A 116 -6.92 -36.28 -4.26
C TYR A 116 -5.40 -36.39 -4.09
N ILE A 117 -4.88 -36.20 -2.86
CA ILE A 117 -3.44 -36.25 -2.61
C ILE A 117 -2.96 -37.69 -2.46
N TYR A 118 -1.88 -38.07 -3.15
CA TYR A 118 -1.23 -39.35 -3.01
C TYR A 118 -0.35 -39.34 -1.77
N LYS A 119 -0.55 -40.35 -0.88
CA LYS A 119 0.29 -40.50 0.32
C LYS A 119 1.69 -41.04 0.01
N LYS A 120 1.84 -41.70 -1.14
CA LYS A 120 3.12 -42.18 -1.66
C LYS A 120 3.25 -41.79 -3.11
N GLY A 121 4.47 -41.45 -3.52
CA GLY A 121 4.75 -41.01 -4.88
C GLY A 121 4.65 -39.48 -5.06
N ASP A 122 4.64 -39.06 -6.30
CA ASP A 122 4.64 -37.66 -6.69
C ASP A 122 3.23 -37.11 -6.75
N ASN A 123 3.07 -35.91 -6.25
CA ASN A 123 1.86 -35.09 -6.36
C ASN A 123 2.15 -33.87 -7.19
N VAL A 124 1.22 -33.48 -8.05
CA VAL A 124 1.33 -32.30 -8.91
C VAL A 124 0.24 -31.29 -8.61
N ILE A 125 0.62 -30.12 -8.09
CA ILE A 125 -0.25 -28.95 -8.08
C ILE A 125 -0.08 -28.25 -9.43
N ALA A 126 -1.18 -28.00 -10.14
CA ALA A 126 -1.20 -27.16 -11.34
C ALA A 126 -2.14 -25.95 -11.12
N VAL A 127 -1.69 -24.79 -11.50
CA VAL A 127 -2.46 -23.53 -11.36
C VAL A 127 -2.48 -22.82 -12.69
N LYS A 128 -3.68 -22.69 -13.27
CA LYS A 128 -3.94 -21.79 -14.42
C LYS A 128 -4.28 -20.41 -13.87
N VAL A 129 -3.63 -19.39 -14.40
CA VAL A 129 -3.93 -17.98 -14.11
C VAL A 129 -4.30 -17.30 -15.41
N ASP A 130 -5.50 -16.72 -15.47
CA ASP A 130 -6.04 -16.11 -16.68
C ASP A 130 -6.27 -14.61 -16.48
N ASN A 131 -5.30 -13.80 -16.92
CA ASN A 131 -5.38 -12.34 -16.96
C ASN A 131 -5.32 -11.83 -18.41
N SER A 132 -6.00 -12.52 -19.33
CA SER A 132 -6.08 -12.14 -20.73
C SER A 132 -7.15 -11.08 -21.01
N ASP A 133 -8.21 -11.04 -20.21
CA ASP A 133 -9.34 -10.12 -20.36
C ASP A 133 -9.05 -8.79 -19.66
N GLN A 134 -8.58 -7.81 -20.42
CA GLN A 134 -8.15 -6.49 -19.93
C GLN A 134 -8.73 -5.35 -20.82
N PRO A 135 -8.79 -4.09 -20.32
CA PRO A 135 -8.42 -3.65 -18.98
C PRO A 135 -9.42 -4.15 -17.91
N ASN A 136 -8.92 -4.59 -16.77
CA ASN A 136 -9.75 -5.05 -15.64
C ASN A 136 -9.56 -4.23 -14.36
N SER A 137 -8.76 -3.19 -14.43
CA SER A 137 -8.59 -2.15 -13.41
C SER A 137 -8.10 -0.85 -14.07
N ARG A 138 -8.01 0.23 -13.30
CA ARG A 138 -7.48 1.52 -13.74
C ARG A 138 -6.01 1.73 -13.32
N TRP A 139 -5.40 0.69 -12.74
CA TRP A 139 -4.01 0.64 -12.29
C TRP A 139 -3.40 -0.72 -12.63
N TYR A 140 -2.10 -0.85 -12.47
CA TYR A 140 -1.38 -2.10 -12.68
C TYR A 140 -1.67 -3.10 -11.57
N SER A 141 -2.19 -4.25 -11.91
CA SER A 141 -2.53 -5.32 -10.97
C SER A 141 -1.52 -6.48 -10.96
N GLY A 142 -0.63 -6.53 -11.95
CA GLY A 142 0.29 -7.64 -12.17
C GLY A 142 -0.39 -8.88 -12.73
N CYS A 143 0.38 -9.96 -12.89
CA CYS A 143 -0.09 -11.22 -13.45
C CYS A 143 0.62 -12.41 -12.77
N GLY A 144 -0.14 -13.33 -12.19
CA GLY A 144 0.44 -14.56 -11.67
C GLY A 144 0.16 -14.83 -10.19
N ILE A 145 0.96 -15.74 -9.62
CA ILE A 145 0.92 -16.04 -8.19
C ILE A 145 1.82 -15.00 -7.47
N TYR A 146 1.27 -13.82 -7.23
CA TYR A 146 2.02 -12.65 -6.79
C TYR A 146 2.12 -12.50 -5.26
N ARG A 147 1.48 -13.41 -4.49
CA ARG A 147 1.60 -13.55 -3.03
C ARG A 147 1.99 -14.96 -2.64
N HIS A 148 2.15 -15.24 -1.36
CA HIS A 148 2.60 -16.53 -0.89
C HIS A 148 1.58 -17.67 -1.04
N VAL A 149 2.11 -18.91 -1.10
CA VAL A 149 1.31 -20.15 -1.16
C VAL A 149 1.73 -21.06 -0.01
N TRP A 150 0.76 -21.59 0.73
CA TRP A 150 0.96 -22.35 1.94
C TRP A 150 0.34 -23.73 1.86
N LEU A 151 1.06 -24.75 2.32
CA LEU A 151 0.50 -26.05 2.64
C LEU A 151 0.25 -26.13 4.16
N THR A 152 -0.98 -26.43 4.53
CA THR A 152 -1.35 -26.70 5.93
C THR A 152 -1.67 -28.18 6.11
N LYS A 153 -1.07 -28.78 7.15
CA LYS A 153 -1.25 -30.18 7.52
C LYS A 153 -1.88 -30.27 8.90
N THR A 154 -2.99 -30.97 9.03
CA THR A 154 -3.72 -31.19 10.30
C THR A 154 -4.21 -32.61 10.42
N LEU A 155 -4.76 -32.97 11.60
CA LEU A 155 -5.50 -34.20 11.76
C LEU A 155 -6.94 -33.99 11.24
N LYS A 156 -7.45 -34.93 10.42
CA LYS A 156 -8.81 -34.87 9.87
C LYS A 156 -9.87 -34.89 10.98
N LYS A 157 -9.65 -35.68 12.02
CA LYS A 157 -10.64 -35.86 13.10
C LYS A 157 -10.81 -34.65 14.02
N ALA A 158 -9.79 -33.80 14.18
CA ALA A 158 -9.90 -32.61 15.00
C ALA A 158 -8.86 -31.56 14.60
N TYR A 159 -9.30 -30.34 14.23
CA TYR A 159 -8.44 -29.25 13.80
C TYR A 159 -9.11 -27.88 13.99
N ILE A 160 -8.30 -26.83 14.00
CA ILE A 160 -8.74 -25.43 13.95
C ILE A 160 -8.73 -25.01 12.47
N PRO A 161 -9.88 -24.61 11.87
CA PRO A 161 -9.92 -24.17 10.49
C PRO A 161 -9.14 -22.87 10.29
N GLN A 162 -8.83 -22.52 9.04
CA GLN A 162 -8.23 -21.25 8.69
C GLN A 162 -9.08 -20.11 9.25
N TRP A 163 -8.42 -19.10 9.86
CA TRP A 163 -9.05 -17.96 10.55
C TRP A 163 -10.04 -18.32 11.68
N GLY A 164 -9.95 -19.55 12.19
CA GLY A 164 -10.83 -20.03 13.26
C GLY A 164 -10.56 -19.39 14.63
N GLN A 165 -9.43 -18.69 14.82
CA GLN A 165 -9.14 -17.94 16.03
C GLN A 165 -9.56 -16.48 15.87
N TYR A 166 -10.42 -15.99 16.77
CA TYR A 166 -10.80 -14.59 16.84
C TYR A 166 -10.47 -14.01 18.21
N VAL A 167 -9.75 -12.90 18.23
CA VAL A 167 -9.26 -12.22 19.43
C VAL A 167 -9.69 -10.76 19.42
N ALA A 168 -10.36 -10.31 20.47
CA ALA A 168 -10.66 -8.91 20.68
C ALA A 168 -10.17 -8.45 22.06
N THR A 169 -9.70 -7.21 22.13
CA THR A 169 -9.06 -6.64 23.31
C THR A 169 -9.66 -5.30 23.69
N THR A 170 -9.51 -4.91 24.96
CA THR A 170 -9.81 -3.55 25.41
C THR A 170 -8.58 -2.90 26.02
N PRO A 171 -8.46 -1.55 26.02
CA PRO A 171 -7.30 -0.87 26.61
C PRO A 171 -7.15 -1.14 28.13
N LYS A 172 -8.22 -1.63 28.77
CA LYS A 172 -8.19 -2.05 30.18
C LYS A 172 -7.57 -3.44 30.39
N GLY A 173 -7.21 -4.15 29.31
CA GLY A 173 -6.58 -5.47 29.34
C GLY A 173 -7.55 -6.65 29.30
N ASP A 174 -8.83 -6.44 29.01
CA ASP A 174 -9.76 -7.53 28.77
C ASP A 174 -9.48 -8.15 27.41
N VAL A 175 -9.49 -9.47 27.35
CA VAL A 175 -9.26 -10.25 26.12
C VAL A 175 -10.38 -11.25 25.98
N ARG A 176 -11.07 -11.21 24.83
CA ARG A 176 -12.04 -12.23 24.42
C ARG A 176 -11.39 -13.07 23.34
N VAL A 177 -11.41 -14.37 23.50
CA VAL A 177 -10.91 -15.33 22.51
C VAL A 177 -12.03 -16.30 22.16
N LYS A 178 -12.32 -16.42 20.86
CA LYS A 178 -13.19 -17.47 20.31
C LYS A 178 -12.37 -18.30 19.36
N VAL A 179 -12.46 -19.64 19.49
CA VAL A 179 -11.77 -20.59 18.63
C VAL A 179 -12.79 -21.52 18.00
N ASP A 180 -13.02 -21.36 16.71
CA ASP A 180 -13.79 -22.32 15.94
C ASP A 180 -12.92 -23.56 15.67
N PHE A 181 -13.48 -24.75 15.77
CA PHE A 181 -12.77 -26.00 15.50
C PHE A 181 -13.72 -27.05 14.92
N HIS A 182 -13.15 -27.94 14.16
CA HIS A 182 -13.79 -29.17 13.71
C HIS A 182 -13.40 -30.32 14.65
N ALA A 183 -14.35 -31.18 15.00
CA ALA A 183 -14.09 -32.43 15.72
C ALA A 183 -15.13 -33.49 15.38
N GLU A 184 -14.66 -34.69 15.03
CA GLU A 184 -15.50 -35.88 14.74
C GLU A 184 -15.41 -36.92 15.86
N GLY A 185 -16.54 -37.27 16.45
CA GLY A 185 -16.66 -38.32 17.47
C GLY A 185 -17.39 -37.88 18.73
N SER A 186 -18.44 -38.60 19.12
CA SER A 186 -19.34 -38.24 20.23
C SER A 186 -18.78 -38.40 21.65
N ARG A 187 -17.62 -39.07 21.81
CA ARG A 187 -16.99 -39.37 23.14
C ARG A 187 -15.73 -38.57 23.44
N MET A 188 -15.41 -37.53 22.62
CA MET A 188 -14.20 -36.71 22.83
C MET A 188 -14.41 -35.67 23.91
N LYS A 189 -13.50 -35.60 24.89
CA LYS A 189 -13.41 -34.46 25.82
C LYS A 189 -12.59 -33.35 25.15
N LEU A 190 -13.29 -32.29 24.75
CA LEU A 190 -12.70 -31.16 23.96
C LEU A 190 -12.52 -29.96 24.87
N PHE A 191 -11.33 -29.38 24.83
CA PHE A 191 -10.99 -28.12 25.50
C PHE A 191 -10.15 -27.24 24.59
N ILE A 192 -10.31 -25.94 24.74
CA ILE A 192 -9.37 -24.95 24.21
C ILE A 192 -8.55 -24.40 25.37
N ARG A 193 -7.23 -24.44 25.23
CA ARG A 193 -6.30 -23.77 26.14
C ARG A 193 -5.73 -22.53 25.45
N ASN A 194 -5.99 -21.35 26.02
CA ASN A 194 -5.45 -20.08 25.55
C ASN A 194 -4.30 -19.64 26.45
N THR A 195 -3.18 -19.26 25.85
CA THR A 195 -2.03 -18.67 26.55
C THR A 195 -1.66 -17.38 25.85
N ILE A 196 -1.55 -16.29 26.62
CA ILE A 196 -1.14 -14.98 26.12
C ILE A 196 0.28 -14.71 26.58
N TYR A 197 1.14 -14.39 25.62
CA TYR A 197 2.53 -14.02 25.83
C TYR A 197 2.70 -12.52 25.53
N ASP A 198 3.55 -11.84 26.30
CA ASP A 198 4.02 -10.50 25.97
C ASP A 198 5.09 -10.51 24.86
N ALA A 199 5.61 -9.34 24.48
CA ALA A 199 6.63 -9.22 23.45
C ALA A 199 7.96 -9.91 23.82
N ALA A 200 8.23 -10.14 25.10
CA ALA A 200 9.41 -10.86 25.59
C ALA A 200 9.19 -12.39 25.68
N GLY A 201 8.00 -12.87 25.30
CA GLY A 201 7.64 -14.29 25.37
C GLY A 201 7.21 -14.77 26.76
N LYS A 202 7.01 -13.85 27.73
CA LYS A 202 6.52 -14.19 29.08
C LYS A 202 5.02 -14.42 29.06
N VAL A 203 4.55 -15.45 29.74
CA VAL A 203 3.11 -15.71 29.92
C VAL A 203 2.50 -14.65 30.82
N VAL A 204 1.51 -13.93 30.30
CA VAL A 204 0.79 -12.86 31.03
C VAL A 204 -0.66 -13.21 31.36
N ALA A 205 -1.25 -14.21 30.67
CA ALA A 205 -2.55 -14.76 31.03
C ALA A 205 -2.70 -16.19 30.45
N ARG A 206 -3.53 -16.99 31.10
CA ARG A 206 -3.87 -18.37 30.65
C ARG A 206 -5.30 -18.70 31.03
N SER A 207 -5.99 -19.44 30.17
CA SER A 207 -7.28 -20.05 30.44
C SER A 207 -7.41 -21.40 29.76
N GLN A 208 -8.31 -22.24 30.28
CA GLN A 208 -8.70 -23.48 29.62
C GLN A 208 -10.21 -23.68 29.80
N GLY A 209 -10.91 -23.98 28.72
CA GLY A 209 -12.36 -24.10 28.74
C GLY A 209 -12.96 -24.44 27.40
N LYS A 210 -14.19 -23.97 27.18
CA LYS A 210 -14.92 -24.13 25.93
C LYS A 210 -14.38 -23.18 24.83
N GLN A 211 -15.04 -23.18 23.69
CA GLN A 211 -14.73 -22.43 22.48
C GLN A 211 -14.54 -20.93 22.71
N SER A 212 -15.37 -20.29 23.55
CA SER A 212 -15.31 -18.86 23.84
C SER A 212 -14.87 -18.63 25.29
N GLN A 213 -13.85 -17.79 25.48
CA GLN A 213 -13.25 -17.52 26.79
C GLN A 213 -12.90 -16.07 26.96
N GLN A 214 -12.84 -15.62 28.22
CA GLN A 214 -12.39 -14.30 28.61
C GLN A 214 -11.13 -14.42 29.47
N LEU A 215 -10.16 -13.57 29.21
CA LEU A 215 -8.90 -13.46 29.96
C LEU A 215 -8.66 -12.01 30.34
N LYS A 216 -7.72 -11.80 31.25
CA LYS A 216 -7.31 -10.47 31.71
C LYS A 216 -5.80 -10.35 31.73
N VAL A 217 -5.27 -9.37 31.00
CA VAL A 217 -3.87 -8.94 31.10
C VAL A 217 -3.82 -7.72 32.01
N ARG A 218 -3.05 -7.79 33.08
CA ARG A 218 -2.94 -6.68 34.03
C ARG A 218 -1.96 -5.61 33.52
N LYS A 219 -2.37 -4.34 33.52
CA LYS A 219 -1.57 -3.19 33.06
C LYS A 219 -0.92 -3.44 31.67
N PRO A 220 -1.72 -3.64 30.63
CA PRO A 220 -1.17 -3.91 29.31
C PRO A 220 -0.40 -2.72 28.74
N HIS A 221 0.65 -2.99 27.98
CA HIS A 221 1.28 -1.99 27.12
C HIS A 221 0.35 -1.71 25.95
N LEU A 222 0.04 -0.43 25.73
CA LEU A 222 -0.83 -0.02 24.63
C LEU A 222 -0.04 0.09 23.34
N TRP A 223 -0.68 -0.36 22.25
CA TRP A 223 -0.23 -0.14 20.89
C TRP A 223 -0.46 1.33 20.51
N SER A 224 0.52 1.97 19.89
CA SER A 224 0.43 3.36 19.44
C SER A 224 1.27 3.61 18.20
N ILE A 225 1.10 4.80 17.61
CA ILE A 225 1.86 5.21 16.41
C ILE A 225 3.38 5.10 16.67
N GLY A 226 4.08 4.43 15.76
CA GLY A 226 5.53 4.18 15.84
C GLY A 226 5.95 3.22 16.97
N LYS A 227 5.01 2.67 17.73
CA LYS A 227 5.23 1.75 18.86
C LYS A 227 4.26 0.58 18.80
N GLY A 228 4.51 -0.34 17.88
CA GLY A 228 3.71 -1.54 17.65
C GLY A 228 3.95 -2.62 18.69
N TYR A 229 3.57 -2.40 19.98
CA TYR A 229 3.72 -3.42 21.01
C TYR A 229 2.70 -4.54 20.81
N LEU A 230 3.18 -5.76 20.53
CA LEU A 230 2.35 -6.91 20.21
C LEU A 230 2.43 -8.00 21.27
N TYR A 231 1.27 -8.60 21.54
CA TYR A 231 1.12 -9.82 22.31
C TYR A 231 0.86 -10.99 21.37
N THR A 232 1.19 -12.19 21.84
CA THR A 232 0.90 -13.44 21.11
C THR A 232 -0.16 -14.22 21.85
N VAL A 233 -1.26 -14.54 21.17
CA VAL A 233 -2.31 -15.43 21.69
C VAL A 233 -2.15 -16.78 21.03
N LYS A 234 -1.76 -17.80 21.80
CA LYS A 234 -1.69 -19.21 21.38
C LYS A 234 -2.91 -19.94 21.90
N SER A 235 -3.70 -20.51 20.98
CA SER A 235 -4.84 -21.37 21.28
C SER A 235 -4.52 -22.80 20.88
N GLU A 236 -4.65 -23.72 21.80
CA GLU A 236 -4.40 -25.15 21.64
C GLU A 236 -5.71 -25.93 21.74
N LEU A 237 -6.04 -26.71 20.72
CA LEU A 237 -7.16 -27.67 20.75
C LEU A 237 -6.70 -28.94 21.44
N LEU A 238 -7.33 -29.28 22.55
CA LEU A 238 -7.05 -30.51 23.30
C LEU A 238 -8.18 -31.52 23.11
N VAL A 239 -7.80 -32.74 22.72
CA VAL A 239 -8.69 -33.89 22.65
C VAL A 239 -8.22 -34.92 23.69
N ASN A 240 -9.07 -35.25 24.66
CA ASN A 240 -8.74 -36.18 25.75
C ASN A 240 -7.44 -35.80 26.48
N GLY A 241 -7.21 -34.49 26.67
CA GLY A 241 -6.05 -33.93 27.35
C GLY A 241 -4.77 -33.79 26.51
N LYS A 242 -4.75 -34.25 25.26
CA LYS A 242 -3.61 -34.16 24.35
C LYS A 242 -3.85 -33.01 23.35
N VAL A 243 -2.82 -32.17 23.11
CA VAL A 243 -2.86 -31.12 22.09
C VAL A 243 -2.83 -31.78 20.71
N VAL A 244 -3.83 -31.48 19.88
CA VAL A 244 -3.96 -32.01 18.51
C VAL A 244 -3.76 -30.98 17.44
N ASP A 245 -4.06 -29.68 17.74
CA ASP A 245 -3.83 -28.58 16.82
C ASP A 245 -3.61 -27.27 17.59
N THR A 246 -3.03 -26.27 16.90
CA THR A 246 -2.67 -24.98 17.50
C THR A 246 -2.88 -23.86 16.50
N ALA A 247 -3.52 -22.78 16.95
CA ALA A 247 -3.57 -21.50 16.24
C ALA A 247 -2.82 -20.42 17.04
N THR A 248 -2.14 -19.53 16.33
CA THR A 248 -1.39 -18.43 16.94
C THR A 248 -1.69 -17.14 16.21
N THR A 249 -2.01 -16.10 16.97
CA THR A 249 -2.33 -14.75 16.45
C THR A 249 -1.58 -13.69 17.24
N LYS A 250 -1.09 -12.66 16.56
CA LYS A 250 -0.63 -11.42 17.19
C LYS A 250 -1.85 -10.56 17.50
N THR A 251 -1.80 -9.82 18.61
CA THR A 251 -2.82 -8.86 19.03
C THR A 251 -2.19 -7.72 19.82
N ALA A 252 -2.95 -6.68 20.07
CA ALA A 252 -2.50 -5.57 20.92
C ALA A 252 -3.67 -4.93 21.67
N PHE A 253 -3.37 -4.09 22.65
CA PHE A 253 -4.35 -3.34 23.42
C PHE A 253 -4.35 -1.89 22.95
N ARG A 254 -5.49 -1.39 22.52
CA ARG A 254 -5.70 -0.02 22.08
C ARG A 254 -7.15 0.40 22.20
N ASN A 255 -7.38 1.70 22.11
CA ASN A 255 -8.71 2.28 21.94
C ASN A 255 -8.71 3.22 20.72
N VAL A 256 -9.65 3.02 19.81
CA VAL A 256 -9.90 3.88 18.65
C VAL A 256 -11.27 4.49 18.79
N ARG A 257 -11.38 5.82 18.61
CA ARG A 257 -12.64 6.53 18.65
C ARG A 257 -12.69 7.61 17.57
N PHE A 258 -13.75 7.62 16.80
CA PHE A 258 -14.10 8.70 15.89
C PHE A 258 -15.18 9.57 16.56
N ASP A 259 -15.02 10.88 16.45
CA ASP A 259 -15.89 11.87 17.09
C ASP A 259 -16.32 12.92 16.08
N ALA A 260 -17.63 13.18 16.00
CA ALA A 260 -18.21 14.08 15.01
C ALA A 260 -17.80 15.55 15.15
N ARG A 261 -17.24 15.93 16.32
CA ARG A 261 -16.82 17.33 16.59
C ARG A 261 -15.32 17.50 16.71
N LYS A 262 -14.60 16.44 17.12
CA LYS A 262 -13.17 16.49 17.45
C LYS A 262 -12.32 15.53 16.63
N GLY A 263 -12.89 14.89 15.60
CA GLY A 263 -12.18 14.02 14.69
C GLY A 263 -11.75 12.69 15.32
N PHE A 264 -10.47 12.37 15.28
CA PHE A 264 -9.94 11.04 15.61
C PHE A 264 -9.18 11.00 16.95
N PHE A 265 -9.32 9.88 17.66
CA PHE A 265 -8.62 9.62 18.92
C PHE A 265 -8.03 8.22 18.95
N LEU A 266 -6.76 8.11 19.34
CA LEU A 266 -6.10 6.86 19.66
C LEU A 266 -5.68 6.86 21.13
N ASN A 267 -6.13 5.86 21.91
CA ASN A 267 -5.88 5.73 23.34
C ASN A 267 -6.27 6.97 24.18
N GLY A 268 -7.26 7.73 23.71
CA GLY A 268 -7.73 8.96 24.35
C GLY A 268 -6.99 10.23 23.92
N GLU A 269 -5.91 10.11 23.17
CA GLU A 269 -5.19 11.24 22.59
C GLU A 269 -5.84 11.65 21.25
N ASN A 270 -6.18 12.93 21.11
CA ASN A 270 -6.70 13.50 19.87
C ASN A 270 -5.57 13.72 18.89
N MET A 271 -5.73 13.26 17.65
CA MET A 271 -4.74 13.41 16.58
C MET A 271 -5.40 13.41 15.21
N LYS A 272 -4.69 13.86 14.19
CA LYS A 272 -5.09 13.69 12.81
C LYS A 272 -4.60 12.35 12.26
N ILE A 273 -5.41 11.72 11.41
CA ILE A 273 -4.96 10.65 10.53
C ILE A 273 -4.17 11.32 9.40
N ASN A 274 -2.86 11.14 9.44
CA ASN A 274 -1.91 11.54 8.40
C ASN A 274 -1.71 10.34 7.48
N GLY A 275 -2.68 10.06 6.63
CA GLY A 275 -2.75 8.86 5.83
C GLY A 275 -2.34 9.07 4.38
N VAL A 276 -2.00 7.97 3.71
CA VAL A 276 -1.82 7.89 2.27
C VAL A 276 -2.54 6.67 1.72
N CYS A 277 -3.02 6.77 0.48
CA CYS A 277 -3.49 5.65 -0.32
C CYS A 277 -2.30 4.96 -0.97
N GLU A 278 -2.33 3.61 -1.02
CA GLU A 278 -1.27 2.81 -1.62
C GLU A 278 -1.82 1.71 -2.50
N HIS A 279 -1.33 1.63 -3.74
CA HIS A 279 -1.45 0.43 -4.55
C HIS A 279 -0.39 -0.60 -4.15
N HIS A 280 -0.57 -1.83 -4.59
CA HIS A 280 0.22 -2.98 -4.12
C HIS A 280 1.49 -3.26 -4.94
N ASP A 281 1.79 -2.47 -5.98
CA ASP A 281 3.02 -2.63 -6.74
C ASP A 281 4.25 -2.07 -6.01
N PHE A 282 5.42 -2.52 -6.45
CA PHE A 282 6.73 -2.15 -5.94
C PHE A 282 7.61 -1.52 -7.04
N GLY A 283 7.00 -0.73 -7.93
CA GLY A 283 7.67 -0.12 -9.06
C GLY A 283 8.32 -1.18 -9.96
N CYS A 284 9.63 -1.10 -10.17
CA CYS A 284 10.36 -2.03 -11.06
C CYS A 284 10.30 -3.51 -10.65
N LEU A 285 9.78 -3.83 -9.47
CA LEU A 285 9.58 -5.22 -9.03
C LEU A 285 8.16 -5.73 -9.33
N GLY A 286 7.29 -4.90 -9.91
CA GLY A 286 5.90 -5.25 -10.21
C GLY A 286 5.06 -5.50 -8.97
N ALA A 287 4.06 -6.38 -9.10
CA ALA A 287 3.14 -6.73 -8.03
C ALA A 287 3.66 -7.89 -7.15
N ALA A 288 4.71 -8.60 -7.57
CA ALA A 288 5.26 -9.73 -6.81
C ALA A 288 5.72 -9.29 -5.42
N LEU A 289 5.08 -9.81 -4.38
CA LEU A 289 5.34 -9.42 -2.99
C LEU A 289 6.82 -9.60 -2.63
N ASN A 290 7.47 -8.49 -2.29
CA ASN A 290 8.81 -8.43 -1.74
C ASN A 290 8.74 -7.76 -0.37
N GLU A 291 8.99 -8.52 0.69
CA GLU A 291 8.85 -8.03 2.07
C GLU A 291 9.84 -6.90 2.38
N ASP A 292 11.06 -6.92 1.81
CA ASP A 292 12.05 -5.86 1.98
C ASP A 292 11.61 -4.56 1.27
N ALA A 293 11.07 -4.67 0.05
CA ALA A 293 10.52 -3.53 -0.69
C ALA A 293 9.33 -2.92 0.05
N LEU A 294 8.44 -3.75 0.59
CA LEU A 294 7.31 -3.31 1.40
C LEU A 294 7.77 -2.58 2.67
N HIS A 295 8.75 -3.15 3.39
CA HIS A 295 9.30 -2.51 4.59
C HIS A 295 9.98 -1.17 4.25
N ARG A 296 10.69 -1.10 3.10
CA ARG A 296 11.26 0.16 2.59
C ARG A 296 10.18 1.21 2.34
N LYS A 297 9.09 0.86 1.61
CA LYS A 297 7.96 1.77 1.37
C LYS A 297 7.41 2.33 2.69
N LEU A 298 7.07 1.46 3.63
CA LEU A 298 6.54 1.86 4.94
C LEU A 298 7.53 2.70 5.76
N THR A 299 8.83 2.44 5.64
CA THR A 299 9.87 3.22 6.33
C THR A 299 9.95 4.64 5.77
N ILE A 300 9.95 4.82 4.45
CA ILE A 300 9.97 6.13 3.79
C ILE A 300 8.71 6.93 4.18
N LEU A 301 7.54 6.30 4.14
CA LEU A 301 6.28 6.93 4.51
C LEU A 301 6.26 7.35 5.98
N ARG A 302 6.69 6.46 6.89
CA ARG A 302 6.81 6.79 8.33
C ARG A 302 7.79 7.95 8.58
N ASP A 303 8.89 8.01 7.83
CA ASP A 303 9.87 9.09 7.94
C ASP A 303 9.31 10.45 7.49
N MET A 304 8.35 10.46 6.56
CA MET A 304 7.57 11.62 6.17
C MET A 304 6.56 12.05 7.26
N GLY A 305 6.19 11.17 8.17
CA GLY A 305 5.18 11.42 9.20
C GLY A 305 3.84 10.74 8.98
N VAL A 306 3.75 9.84 7.98
CA VAL A 306 2.56 9.01 7.75
C VAL A 306 2.32 8.13 8.97
N ASN A 307 1.08 8.11 9.44
CA ASN A 307 0.62 7.28 10.54
C ASN A 307 -0.48 6.28 10.13
N ALA A 308 -0.97 6.35 8.89
CA ALA A 308 -2.01 5.47 8.37
C ALA A 308 -1.86 5.16 6.88
N ILE A 309 -2.29 3.95 6.48
CA ILE A 309 -2.35 3.50 5.07
C ILE A 309 -3.79 3.14 4.74
N ARG A 310 -4.27 3.51 3.55
CA ARG A 310 -5.47 2.95 2.93
C ARG A 310 -5.06 1.98 1.84
N SER A 311 -5.53 0.73 1.93
CA SER A 311 -5.24 -0.30 0.91
C SER A 311 -6.13 -0.10 -0.31
N SER A 312 -5.71 0.72 -1.22
CA SER A 312 -6.48 1.12 -2.41
C SER A 312 -6.38 0.10 -3.54
N HIS A 313 -7.46 -0.41 -4.07
CA HIS A 313 -8.84 -0.41 -3.57
C HIS A 313 -9.25 -1.88 -3.45
N ASN A 314 -8.56 -2.65 -2.62
CA ASN A 314 -8.65 -4.12 -2.59
C ASN A 314 -8.00 -4.70 -1.33
N PRO A 315 -8.29 -5.98 -1.01
CA PRO A 315 -7.67 -6.67 0.11
C PRO A 315 -6.13 -6.63 0.07
N PRO A 316 -5.47 -6.10 1.13
CA PRO A 316 -4.02 -5.99 1.19
C PRO A 316 -3.34 -7.37 1.33
N ALA A 317 -2.02 -7.42 1.09
CA ALA A 317 -1.21 -8.57 1.46
C ALA A 317 -1.19 -8.73 3.00
N PRO A 318 -1.25 -9.96 3.54
CA PRO A 318 -1.14 -10.19 4.98
C PRO A 318 0.14 -9.58 5.59
N GLU A 319 1.23 -9.55 4.82
CA GLU A 319 2.51 -8.99 5.23
C GLU A 319 2.44 -7.47 5.46
N LEU A 320 1.63 -6.73 4.69
CA LEU A 320 1.38 -5.31 4.93
C LEU A 320 0.80 -5.09 6.33
N LEU A 321 -0.22 -5.85 6.69
CA LEU A 321 -0.88 -5.74 8.00
C LEU A 321 0.07 -6.15 9.14
N ASN A 322 0.85 -7.23 8.96
CA ASN A 322 1.85 -7.66 9.94
C ASN A 322 2.92 -6.58 10.19
N MET A 323 3.38 -5.91 9.12
CA MET A 323 4.36 -4.82 9.23
C MET A 323 3.72 -3.59 9.89
N CYS A 324 2.51 -3.20 9.47
CA CYS A 324 1.78 -2.09 10.09
C CYS A 324 1.51 -2.33 11.58
N ASP A 325 1.14 -3.56 11.98
CA ASP A 325 1.01 -3.95 13.39
C ASP A 325 2.29 -3.71 14.18
N SER A 326 3.43 -4.14 13.65
CA SER A 326 4.73 -4.06 14.32
C SER A 326 5.33 -2.65 14.28
N MET A 327 5.10 -1.89 13.22
CA MET A 327 5.62 -0.54 13.04
C MET A 327 4.75 0.54 13.72
N GLY A 328 3.53 0.20 14.15
CA GLY A 328 2.58 1.15 14.71
C GLY A 328 2.04 2.10 13.64
N ILE A 329 1.57 1.56 12.51
CA ILE A 329 0.92 2.29 11.41
C ILE A 329 -0.54 1.82 11.35
N MET A 330 -1.49 2.74 11.35
CA MET A 330 -2.92 2.43 11.23
C MET A 330 -3.27 2.01 9.80
N VAL A 331 -4.36 1.25 9.65
CA VAL A 331 -4.84 0.82 8.32
C VAL A 331 -6.34 1.03 8.19
N MET A 332 -6.76 1.62 7.07
CA MET A 332 -8.10 1.50 6.52
C MET A 332 -8.06 0.33 5.54
N ASP A 333 -8.71 -0.77 5.91
CA ASP A 333 -8.73 -2.01 5.13
C ASP A 333 -9.91 -1.98 4.17
N GLU A 334 -9.61 -1.97 2.86
CA GLU A 334 -10.62 -1.77 1.81
C GLU A 334 -10.85 -3.05 1.01
N SER A 335 -12.14 -3.31 0.69
CA SER A 335 -12.55 -4.56 0.06
C SER A 335 -12.67 -4.50 -1.46
N PHE A 336 -13.31 -3.45 -2.01
CA PHE A 336 -13.71 -3.40 -3.42
C PHE A 336 -13.53 -2.01 -4.03
N ASP A 337 -13.05 -1.93 -5.28
CA ASP A 337 -13.09 -0.70 -6.09
C ASP A 337 -14.46 -0.48 -6.75
N MET A 338 -15.16 -1.54 -7.10
CA MET A 338 -16.48 -1.51 -7.72
C MET A 338 -17.38 -2.57 -7.09
N TRP A 339 -18.69 -2.37 -7.21
CA TRP A 339 -19.68 -3.38 -6.88
C TRP A 339 -20.25 -4.00 -8.17
N ARG A 340 -21.54 -3.86 -8.43
CA ARG A 340 -22.25 -4.45 -9.59
C ARG A 340 -21.99 -3.69 -10.90
N ARG A 341 -21.76 -2.38 -10.80
CA ARG A 341 -21.56 -1.50 -11.96
C ARG A 341 -20.06 -1.42 -12.27
N LYS A 342 -19.72 -1.84 -13.48
CA LYS A 342 -18.33 -1.86 -13.94
C LYS A 342 -17.76 -0.46 -14.13
N LYS A 343 -16.48 -0.32 -13.84
CA LYS A 343 -15.64 0.85 -14.15
C LYS A 343 -14.67 0.56 -15.30
N SER A 344 -14.30 -0.71 -15.48
CA SER A 344 -13.47 -1.20 -16.59
C SER A 344 -14.14 -2.43 -17.22
N ASN A 345 -13.82 -2.72 -18.48
CA ASN A 345 -14.54 -3.77 -19.23
C ASN A 345 -14.41 -5.17 -18.61
N GLY A 346 -13.21 -5.54 -18.15
CA GLY A 346 -12.90 -6.85 -17.56
C GLY A 346 -12.83 -6.87 -16.04
N ASP A 347 -13.42 -5.89 -15.33
CA ASP A 347 -13.29 -5.75 -13.89
C ASP A 347 -14.12 -6.75 -13.06
N TYR A 348 -14.02 -6.64 -11.73
CA TYR A 348 -14.65 -7.54 -10.77
C TYR A 348 -16.19 -7.45 -10.76
N ALA A 349 -16.79 -6.38 -11.27
CA ALA A 349 -18.24 -6.23 -11.27
C ALA A 349 -18.98 -7.43 -11.87
N ARG A 350 -18.37 -8.08 -12.89
CA ARG A 350 -18.91 -9.31 -13.54
C ARG A 350 -19.01 -10.52 -12.61
N PHE A 351 -18.32 -10.49 -11.47
CA PHE A 351 -18.31 -11.56 -10.47
C PHE A 351 -18.94 -11.15 -9.14
N PHE A 352 -19.27 -9.86 -8.99
CA PHE A 352 -19.71 -9.30 -7.71
C PHE A 352 -20.91 -10.03 -7.13
N ASP A 353 -21.96 -10.25 -7.93
CA ASP A 353 -23.22 -10.85 -7.47
C ASP A 353 -22.99 -12.23 -6.84
N GLU A 354 -22.16 -13.06 -7.44
CA GLU A 354 -21.85 -14.42 -6.96
C GLU A 354 -20.84 -14.41 -5.79
N TRP A 355 -19.86 -13.50 -5.81
CA TRP A 355 -18.66 -13.64 -4.97
C TRP A 355 -18.54 -12.65 -3.82
N HIS A 356 -19.22 -11.49 -3.85
CA HIS A 356 -19.01 -10.41 -2.88
C HIS A 356 -19.15 -10.85 -1.42
N GLN A 357 -20.15 -11.70 -1.11
CA GLN A 357 -20.39 -12.15 0.26
C GLN A 357 -19.21 -13.01 0.76
N ARG A 358 -18.69 -13.89 -0.08
CA ARG A 358 -17.55 -14.73 0.26
C ARG A 358 -16.28 -13.90 0.35
N ASP A 359 -16.01 -13.05 -0.64
CA ASP A 359 -14.79 -12.24 -0.69
C ASP A 359 -14.70 -11.28 0.50
N LEU A 360 -15.79 -10.58 0.84
CA LEU A 360 -15.83 -9.68 1.99
C LEU A 360 -15.75 -10.44 3.32
N SER A 361 -16.45 -11.58 3.45
CA SER A 361 -16.36 -12.38 4.68
C SER A 361 -14.99 -12.99 4.90
N ASP A 362 -14.31 -13.42 3.83
CA ASP A 362 -12.96 -13.96 3.89
C ASP A 362 -11.95 -12.87 4.27
N LEU A 363 -12.08 -11.65 3.72
CA LEU A 363 -11.29 -10.49 4.11
C LEU A 363 -11.41 -10.20 5.62
N VAL A 364 -12.63 -10.01 6.11
CA VAL A 364 -12.86 -9.65 7.51
C VAL A 364 -12.38 -10.76 8.46
N LYS A 365 -12.64 -12.03 8.16
CA LYS A 365 -12.14 -13.15 8.99
C LYS A 365 -10.62 -13.23 9.01
N ARG A 366 -9.97 -12.99 7.86
CA ARG A 366 -8.51 -12.99 7.75
C ARG A 366 -7.90 -11.90 8.62
N ASP A 367 -8.46 -10.68 8.55
CA ASP A 367 -7.78 -9.47 9.00
C ASP A 367 -8.28 -8.94 10.36
N ARG A 368 -9.43 -9.38 10.87
CA ARG A 368 -10.05 -8.89 12.12
C ARG A 368 -9.18 -8.97 13.38
N ASN A 369 -8.12 -9.76 13.37
CA ASN A 369 -7.20 -9.87 14.51
C ASN A 369 -6.08 -8.82 14.50
N HIS A 370 -5.88 -8.08 13.38
CA HIS A 370 -4.83 -7.08 13.24
C HIS A 370 -5.17 -5.80 14.02
N PRO A 371 -4.33 -5.39 15.00
CA PRO A 371 -4.55 -4.16 15.75
C PRO A 371 -4.36 -2.89 14.92
N CYS A 372 -3.62 -2.91 13.82
CA CYS A 372 -3.45 -1.76 12.94
C CYS A 372 -4.74 -1.33 12.25
N ILE A 373 -5.69 -2.22 12.00
CA ILE A 373 -6.94 -1.90 11.31
C ILE A 373 -7.83 -1.05 12.23
N ILE A 374 -8.11 0.18 11.81
CA ILE A 374 -8.94 1.14 12.55
C ILE A 374 -10.34 1.29 11.99
N MET A 375 -10.58 0.92 10.72
CA MET A 375 -11.88 0.94 10.05
C MET A 375 -11.89 -0.01 8.87
N TRP A 376 -13.09 -0.41 8.47
CA TRP A 376 -13.37 -1.22 7.27
C TRP A 376 -13.98 -0.34 6.18
N SER A 377 -13.41 -0.36 4.98
CA SER A 377 -13.99 0.30 3.80
C SER A 377 -14.62 -0.74 2.88
N ILE A 378 -15.91 -0.57 2.58
CA ILE A 378 -16.68 -1.54 1.79
C ILE A 378 -16.74 -1.20 0.31
N GLY A 379 -16.17 -0.07 -0.12
CA GLY A 379 -16.14 0.30 -1.53
C GLY A 379 -15.42 1.62 -1.78
N ASN A 380 -14.92 1.77 -3.00
CA ASN A 380 -14.30 2.98 -3.51
C ASN A 380 -15.09 3.53 -4.69
N GLU A 381 -15.61 4.76 -4.60
CA GLU A 381 -16.25 5.47 -5.70
C GLU A 381 -17.22 4.59 -6.52
N VAL A 382 -17.89 3.68 -5.81
CA VAL A 382 -18.82 2.75 -6.47
C VAL A 382 -19.91 3.53 -7.16
N LEU A 383 -20.29 3.14 -8.38
CA LEU A 383 -21.26 3.89 -9.17
C LEU A 383 -22.68 3.82 -8.58
N GLU A 384 -22.91 2.91 -7.65
CA GLU A 384 -24.12 2.77 -6.86
C GLU A 384 -24.37 3.91 -5.86
N GLN A 385 -23.37 4.77 -5.61
CA GLN A 385 -23.50 5.91 -4.70
C GLN A 385 -24.40 7.03 -5.25
N TRP A 386 -24.41 7.21 -6.58
CA TRP A 386 -25.02 8.38 -7.22
C TRP A 386 -26.52 8.46 -6.98
N SER A 387 -26.96 9.63 -6.57
CA SER A 387 -28.36 9.95 -6.25
C SER A 387 -29.28 10.05 -7.48
N ASP A 388 -28.72 10.01 -8.68
CA ASP A 388 -29.49 9.93 -9.91
C ASP A 388 -30.28 8.62 -9.97
N ALA A 389 -31.56 8.69 -10.38
CA ALA A 389 -32.45 7.54 -10.56
C ALA A 389 -31.86 6.46 -11.49
N ALA A 390 -31.06 6.85 -12.49
CA ALA A 390 -30.36 5.92 -13.37
C ALA A 390 -29.28 5.08 -12.65
N ALA A 391 -28.87 5.45 -11.45
CA ALA A 391 -27.92 4.68 -10.64
C ALA A 391 -28.53 3.44 -10.01
N ASP A 392 -29.85 3.35 -9.93
CA ASP A 392 -30.58 2.22 -9.32
C ASP A 392 -31.17 1.30 -10.40
N THR A 393 -30.33 0.42 -10.93
CA THR A 393 -30.64 -0.37 -12.15
C THR A 393 -31.03 -1.82 -11.91
N LEU A 394 -31.06 -2.30 -10.64
CA LEU A 394 -31.48 -3.67 -10.37
C LEU A 394 -32.99 -3.86 -10.46
N SER A 395 -33.40 -5.01 -11.01
CA SER A 395 -34.73 -5.51 -10.77
C SER A 395 -34.87 -5.97 -9.32
N LEU A 396 -36.10 -5.98 -8.81
CA LEU A 396 -36.42 -6.49 -7.48
C LEU A 396 -35.94 -7.94 -7.28
N GLU A 397 -36.07 -8.77 -8.29
CA GLU A 397 -35.61 -10.16 -8.28
C GLU A 397 -34.09 -10.26 -8.13
N GLN A 398 -33.34 -9.44 -8.87
CA GLN A 398 -31.87 -9.37 -8.75
C GLN A 398 -31.44 -8.87 -7.38
N ALA A 399 -32.16 -7.88 -6.82
CA ALA A 399 -31.89 -7.38 -5.47
C ALA A 399 -32.08 -8.46 -4.41
N ASN A 400 -33.15 -9.22 -4.48
CA ASN A 400 -33.44 -10.33 -3.56
C ASN A 400 -32.39 -11.44 -3.65
N LEU A 401 -31.92 -11.77 -4.86
CA LEU A 401 -30.85 -12.74 -5.06
C LEU A 401 -29.52 -12.30 -4.43
N ILE A 402 -29.12 -11.04 -4.64
CA ILE A 402 -27.87 -10.48 -4.14
C ILE A 402 -27.89 -10.35 -2.62
N LEU A 403 -28.98 -9.85 -2.09
CA LEU A 403 -29.11 -9.62 -0.65
C LEU A 403 -29.32 -10.93 0.12
N ASN A 404 -29.61 -12.03 -0.58
CA ASN A 404 -29.93 -13.33 0.03
C ASN A 404 -30.89 -13.17 1.23
N ALA A 405 -31.78 -12.17 1.08
CA ALA A 405 -32.62 -11.68 2.14
C ALA A 405 -34.08 -11.89 1.70
N GLY A 406 -34.79 -12.60 2.50
CA GLY A 406 -36.26 -12.63 2.34
C GLY A 406 -36.90 -11.28 2.67
N HIS A 407 -36.38 -10.19 2.08
CA HIS A 407 -37.00 -8.89 2.17
C HIS A 407 -38.29 -8.91 1.32
N ASP A 408 -39.39 -8.51 1.91
CA ASP A 408 -40.62 -8.28 1.19
C ASP A 408 -40.39 -7.22 0.08
N ALA A 409 -40.96 -7.42 -1.08
CA ALA A 409 -40.90 -6.48 -2.20
C ALA A 409 -41.30 -5.04 -1.79
N SER A 410 -42.21 -4.91 -0.82
CA SER A 410 -42.62 -3.62 -0.27
C SER A 410 -41.50 -2.87 0.46
N THR A 411 -40.55 -3.58 1.07
CA THR A 411 -39.40 -2.99 1.77
C THR A 411 -38.42 -2.38 0.79
N LEU A 412 -38.31 -2.91 -0.42
CA LEU A 412 -37.41 -2.41 -1.46
C LEU A 412 -37.98 -1.20 -2.22
N VAL A 413 -39.29 -1.05 -2.25
CA VAL A 413 -39.98 -0.03 -3.06
C VAL A 413 -40.62 1.09 -2.23
N HIS A 414 -41.03 0.84 -0.98
CA HIS A 414 -41.80 1.76 -0.17
C HIS A 414 -41.33 1.93 1.28
N GLY A 415 -40.34 1.19 1.74
CA GLY A 415 -39.77 1.32 3.09
C GLY A 415 -38.77 2.43 3.19
N ASP A 416 -39.08 3.45 3.98
CA ASP A 416 -38.13 4.51 4.44
C ASP A 416 -37.35 5.25 3.33
N GLU A 417 -37.86 5.32 2.11
CA GLU A 417 -37.21 5.94 0.95
C GLU A 417 -35.82 5.32 0.61
N LEU A 418 -35.56 4.07 0.98
CA LEU A 418 -34.29 3.40 0.70
C LEU A 418 -34.33 2.76 -0.69
N SER A 419 -33.30 3.05 -1.47
CA SER A 419 -33.02 2.39 -2.75
C SER A 419 -32.42 0.99 -2.55
N VAL A 420 -32.43 0.20 -3.62
CA VAL A 420 -31.70 -1.09 -3.67
C VAL A 420 -30.22 -0.89 -3.34
N ASN A 421 -29.60 0.20 -3.79
CA ASN A 421 -28.21 0.53 -3.51
C ASN A 421 -27.96 0.81 -2.02
N SER A 422 -28.92 1.49 -1.34
CA SER A 422 -28.86 1.67 0.12
C SER A 422 -28.99 0.34 0.86
N LEU A 423 -29.86 -0.57 0.40
CA LEU A 423 -29.98 -1.90 0.99
C LEU A 423 -28.74 -2.76 0.76
N LEU A 424 -28.12 -2.71 -0.43
CA LEU A 424 -26.86 -3.36 -0.69
C LEU A 424 -25.75 -2.84 0.23
N THR A 425 -25.68 -1.54 0.47
CA THR A 425 -24.74 -0.93 1.43
C THR A 425 -24.95 -1.50 2.83
N ARG A 426 -26.19 -1.62 3.31
CA ARG A 426 -26.50 -2.27 4.60
C ARG A 426 -26.04 -3.72 4.63
N HIS A 427 -26.32 -4.47 3.58
CA HIS A 427 -25.92 -5.87 3.47
C HIS A 427 -24.40 -6.04 3.61
N LEU A 428 -23.60 -5.24 2.90
CA LEU A 428 -22.15 -5.29 2.99
C LEU A 428 -21.64 -4.91 4.39
N ALA A 429 -22.20 -3.86 4.99
CA ALA A 429 -21.88 -3.45 6.36
C ALA A 429 -22.24 -4.54 7.38
N ASP A 430 -23.36 -5.24 7.18
CA ASP A 430 -23.79 -6.34 8.06
C ASP A 430 -22.86 -7.55 7.96
N ILE A 431 -22.32 -7.86 6.77
CA ILE A 431 -21.28 -8.88 6.62
C ILE A 431 -20.07 -8.52 7.48
N VAL A 432 -19.59 -7.27 7.42
CA VAL A 432 -18.48 -6.80 8.26
C VAL A 432 -18.81 -6.97 9.75
N LYS A 433 -19.95 -6.46 10.22
CA LYS A 433 -20.39 -6.51 11.63
C LYS A 433 -20.60 -7.95 12.12
N LYS A 434 -21.06 -8.86 11.25
CA LYS A 434 -21.22 -10.29 11.55
C LYS A 434 -19.88 -10.98 11.86
N TYR A 435 -18.82 -10.65 11.13
CA TYR A 435 -17.55 -11.34 11.27
C TYR A 435 -16.53 -10.59 12.15
N ASP A 436 -16.75 -9.29 12.47
CA ASP A 436 -16.01 -8.51 13.45
C ASP A 436 -16.91 -7.90 14.54
N PRO A 437 -17.77 -8.70 15.24
CA PRO A 437 -18.77 -8.17 16.19
C PRO A 437 -18.16 -7.57 17.45
N TRP A 438 -16.90 -7.89 17.77
CA TRP A 438 -16.21 -7.41 18.99
C TRP A 438 -15.17 -6.33 18.70
N GLY A 439 -14.79 -6.14 17.44
CA GLY A 439 -13.70 -5.26 17.05
C GLY A 439 -14.03 -3.77 17.22
N ALA A 440 -15.33 -3.41 17.28
CA ALA A 440 -15.82 -2.03 17.39
C ALA A 440 -15.20 -1.09 16.32
N ARG A 441 -14.85 -1.64 15.16
CA ARG A 441 -14.33 -0.86 14.04
C ARG A 441 -15.47 -0.34 13.20
N PRO A 442 -15.49 0.97 12.89
CA PRO A 442 -16.53 1.56 12.03
C PRO A 442 -16.40 1.08 10.59
N VAL A 443 -17.53 1.11 9.88
CA VAL A 443 -17.62 0.90 8.45
C VAL A 443 -17.64 2.26 7.76
N THR A 444 -16.86 2.38 6.68
CA THR A 444 -16.83 3.54 5.77
C THR A 444 -16.85 3.09 4.32
N ALA A 445 -16.87 4.03 3.40
CA ALA A 445 -16.61 3.88 1.97
C ALA A 445 -15.99 5.16 1.43
N GLY A 446 -15.15 5.07 0.42
CA GLY A 446 -14.65 6.22 -0.32
C GLY A 446 -15.71 6.73 -1.29
N CYS A 447 -16.27 7.91 -1.04
CA CYS A 447 -17.38 8.46 -1.84
C CYS A 447 -16.96 9.76 -2.51
N ASN A 448 -17.15 9.85 -3.83
CA ASN A 448 -16.94 11.07 -4.62
C ASN A 448 -18.25 11.81 -4.94
N GLU A 449 -19.38 11.41 -4.35
CA GLU A 449 -20.61 12.22 -4.27
C GLU A 449 -20.79 12.71 -2.84
N PRO A 450 -20.49 13.99 -2.51
CA PRO A 450 -20.54 14.52 -1.14
C PRO A 450 -21.96 14.90 -0.69
N ASP A 451 -22.99 14.60 -1.50
CA ASP A 451 -24.39 14.92 -1.21
C ASP A 451 -24.96 13.95 -0.15
N PRO A 452 -25.74 14.42 0.84
CA PRO A 452 -26.51 13.57 1.75
C PRO A 452 -27.48 12.60 1.04
N LYS A 453 -27.86 12.90 -0.20
CA LYS A 453 -28.70 12.02 -1.03
C LYS A 453 -27.97 10.79 -1.56
N ASN A 454 -26.64 10.76 -1.50
CA ASN A 454 -25.82 9.60 -1.85
C ASN A 454 -26.42 8.33 -1.22
N HIS A 455 -26.68 7.30 -2.03
CA HIS A 455 -27.34 6.08 -1.59
C HIS A 455 -26.60 5.35 -0.48
N LEU A 456 -25.27 5.43 -0.45
CA LEU A 456 -24.46 4.82 0.59
C LEU A 456 -24.69 5.54 1.94
N PHE A 457 -24.72 6.87 1.93
CA PHE A 457 -24.99 7.66 3.15
C PHE A 457 -26.44 7.51 3.62
N LYS A 458 -27.41 7.52 2.69
CA LYS A 458 -28.84 7.30 3.00
C LYS A 458 -29.10 5.92 3.61
N SER A 459 -28.25 4.93 3.35
CA SER A 459 -28.37 3.60 3.96
C SER A 459 -28.37 3.64 5.49
N GLY A 460 -27.72 4.63 6.10
CA GLY A 460 -27.46 4.71 7.54
C GLY A 460 -26.39 3.74 8.05
N ALA A 461 -25.87 2.86 7.19
CA ALA A 461 -24.90 1.83 7.56
C ALA A 461 -23.45 2.33 7.60
N ILE A 462 -23.15 3.48 6.99
CA ILE A 462 -21.85 4.14 7.03
C ILE A 462 -21.68 4.83 8.40
N ASP A 463 -20.70 4.37 9.17
CA ASP A 463 -20.42 4.86 10.51
C ASP A 463 -19.54 6.12 10.50
N VAL A 464 -18.58 6.20 9.58
CA VAL A 464 -17.72 7.36 9.34
C VAL A 464 -17.91 7.82 7.90
N ILE A 465 -18.26 9.08 7.71
CA ILE A 465 -18.41 9.69 6.37
C ILE A 465 -17.02 9.81 5.75
N GLY A 466 -16.83 9.21 4.57
CA GLY A 466 -15.60 9.27 3.81
C GLY A 466 -15.82 10.03 2.49
N PHE A 467 -15.15 11.17 2.33
CA PHE A 467 -15.13 11.86 1.04
C PHE A 467 -13.84 11.54 0.29
N ASN A 468 -14.00 11.19 -0.98
CA ASN A 468 -12.92 11.28 -1.94
C ASN A 468 -12.94 12.69 -2.50
N TYR A 469 -11.84 13.45 -2.25
CA TYR A 469 -11.72 14.84 -2.68
C TYR A 469 -12.77 15.79 -2.07
N HIS A 470 -13.22 16.79 -2.82
CA HIS A 470 -14.27 17.75 -2.42
C HIS A 470 -13.96 18.50 -1.12
N HIS A 471 -12.68 18.90 -0.93
CA HIS A 471 -12.22 19.61 0.26
C HIS A 471 -13.03 20.90 0.54
N GLN A 472 -13.51 21.57 -0.51
CA GLN A 472 -14.34 22.79 -0.41
C GLN A 472 -15.71 22.54 0.27
N TRP A 473 -16.21 21.29 0.28
CA TRP A 473 -17.48 20.91 0.89
C TRP A 473 -17.35 20.45 2.35
N ALA A 474 -16.13 20.30 2.86
CA ALA A 474 -15.90 19.79 4.21
C ALA A 474 -16.61 20.63 5.28
N LYS A 475 -16.63 21.96 5.13
CA LYS A 475 -17.30 22.88 6.07
C LYS A 475 -18.80 22.60 6.26
N ASP A 476 -19.44 21.94 5.28
CA ASP A 476 -20.88 21.64 5.29
C ASP A 476 -21.18 20.27 5.93
N VAL A 477 -20.17 19.45 6.19
CA VAL A 477 -20.33 18.10 6.76
C VAL A 477 -21.06 18.09 8.11
N PRO A 478 -20.76 18.95 9.09
CA PRO A 478 -21.47 18.96 10.37
C PRO A 478 -22.96 19.26 10.23
N ARG A 479 -23.37 20.05 9.21
CA ARG A 479 -24.77 20.35 8.90
C ARG A 479 -25.43 19.22 8.13
N ASN A 480 -24.75 18.70 7.10
CA ASN A 480 -25.30 17.72 6.18
C ASN A 480 -25.35 16.30 6.76
N PHE A 481 -24.44 15.97 7.68
CA PHE A 481 -24.30 14.66 8.32
C PHE A 481 -24.22 14.81 9.86
N PRO A 482 -25.31 15.29 10.51
CA PRO A 482 -25.28 15.58 11.93
C PRO A 482 -24.93 14.36 12.78
N GLY A 483 -23.96 14.50 13.66
CA GLY A 483 -23.51 13.43 14.57
C GLY A 483 -22.61 12.36 13.94
N LYS A 484 -22.31 12.44 12.65
CA LYS A 484 -21.39 11.50 11.96
C LYS A 484 -19.97 12.02 11.99
N PRO A 485 -18.99 11.20 12.38
CA PRO A 485 -17.57 11.50 12.17
C PRO A 485 -17.22 11.58 10.69
N PHE A 486 -16.16 12.30 10.37
CA PHE A 486 -15.75 12.59 9.00
C PHE A 486 -14.25 12.43 8.79
N ILE A 487 -13.87 11.90 7.61
CA ILE A 487 -12.50 11.83 7.09
C ILE A 487 -12.50 12.12 5.58
N PHE A 488 -11.36 12.54 5.05
CA PHE A 488 -11.08 12.38 3.64
C PHE A 488 -10.53 10.97 3.40
N SER A 489 -11.35 10.09 2.81
CA SER A 489 -10.94 8.74 2.42
C SER A 489 -9.96 8.75 1.26
N GLU A 490 -10.01 9.83 0.44
CA GLU A 490 -9.07 10.15 -0.62
C GLU A 490 -8.96 11.66 -0.76
N SER A 491 -7.77 12.19 -0.97
CA SER A 491 -7.57 13.64 -1.02
C SER A 491 -6.43 14.02 -1.96
N VAL A 492 -6.37 15.28 -2.34
CA VAL A 492 -5.29 15.88 -3.11
C VAL A 492 -5.34 15.46 -4.60
N SER A 493 -4.61 14.49 -5.10
CA SER A 493 -4.33 14.23 -6.53
C SER A 493 -3.58 15.39 -7.22
N ALA A 494 -2.58 15.93 -6.54
CA ALA A 494 -1.61 16.83 -7.17
C ALA A 494 -0.76 16.08 -8.19
N LEU A 495 -0.37 16.74 -9.26
CA LEU A 495 0.33 16.15 -10.39
C LEU A 495 1.77 16.66 -10.40
N GLN A 496 2.74 15.77 -10.17
CA GLN A 496 4.13 16.17 -10.02
C GLN A 496 5.10 15.20 -10.73
N THR A 497 6.12 15.78 -11.37
CA THR A 497 7.30 15.08 -11.87
C THR A 497 8.51 15.54 -11.09
N ARG A 498 9.22 14.64 -10.42
CA ARG A 498 10.43 14.97 -9.65
C ARG A 498 11.45 15.71 -10.52
N GLY A 499 11.88 16.89 -10.06
CA GLY A 499 12.94 17.68 -10.69
C GLY A 499 12.52 18.56 -11.87
N TYR A 500 11.26 18.53 -12.31
CA TYR A 500 10.75 19.40 -13.37
C TYR A 500 9.96 20.58 -12.79
N TYR A 501 10.38 21.81 -13.11
CA TYR A 501 9.80 23.02 -12.52
C TYR A 501 9.20 23.93 -13.58
N ARG A 502 7.93 24.24 -13.41
CA ARG A 502 7.19 25.15 -14.30
C ARG A 502 7.08 26.52 -13.65
N MET A 503 7.61 27.52 -14.32
CA MET A 503 7.66 28.89 -13.83
C MET A 503 6.84 29.82 -14.72
N PRO A 504 6.20 30.86 -14.15
CA PRO A 504 6.15 31.22 -12.73
C PRO A 504 5.33 30.21 -11.90
N SER A 505 5.71 29.99 -10.63
CA SER A 505 5.11 29.01 -9.74
C SER A 505 3.84 29.47 -9.03
N ASP A 506 3.51 30.75 -9.13
CA ASP A 506 2.34 31.40 -8.52
C ASP A 506 1.03 31.20 -9.29
N SER A 507 1.08 30.45 -10.40
CA SER A 507 -0.11 30.04 -11.16
C SER A 507 -0.44 28.59 -10.85
N ILE A 508 -1.70 28.31 -10.50
CA ILE A 508 -2.22 26.94 -10.31
C ILE A 508 -2.74 26.45 -11.66
N TYR A 509 -2.37 25.23 -12.02
CA TYR A 509 -2.75 24.54 -13.25
C TYR A 509 -3.64 23.35 -12.95
N THR A 510 -4.78 23.27 -13.64
CA THR A 510 -5.67 22.09 -13.61
C THR A 510 -5.45 21.29 -14.89
N ALA A 511 -5.16 20.01 -14.77
CA ALA A 511 -4.86 19.16 -15.93
C ALA A 511 -5.42 17.73 -15.77
N PRO A 512 -6.32 17.28 -16.66
CA PRO A 512 -7.02 18.12 -17.65
C PRO A 512 -7.95 19.12 -16.99
N VAL A 513 -8.40 20.13 -17.68
CA VAL A 513 -9.33 21.14 -17.13
C VAL A 513 -10.65 20.49 -16.72
N GLU A 514 -11.10 19.49 -17.49
CA GLU A 514 -12.24 18.62 -17.16
C GLU A 514 -11.78 17.16 -17.34
N TRP A 515 -12.20 16.26 -16.47
CA TRP A 515 -11.70 14.89 -16.44
C TRP A 515 -11.91 14.10 -17.76
N TRP A 516 -12.86 14.50 -18.60
CA TRP A 516 -13.14 13.90 -19.90
C TRP A 516 -12.43 14.58 -21.08
N LEU A 517 -11.74 15.69 -20.88
CA LEU A 517 -11.02 16.38 -21.93
C LEU A 517 -9.58 15.82 -22.06
N PRO A 518 -9.06 15.70 -23.29
CA PRO A 518 -7.67 15.35 -23.49
C PRO A 518 -6.75 16.48 -22.96
N TYR A 519 -5.64 16.08 -22.38
CA TYR A 519 -4.56 17.00 -22.03
C TYR A 519 -3.31 16.69 -22.84
N THR A 520 -2.70 17.70 -23.43
CA THR A 520 -1.50 17.54 -24.24
C THR A 520 -0.45 18.57 -23.85
N ASP A 521 0.71 18.08 -23.43
CA ASP A 521 1.92 18.86 -23.21
C ASP A 521 3.08 18.00 -23.74
N PRO A 522 3.85 18.46 -24.72
CA PRO A 522 4.90 17.65 -25.36
C PRO A 522 6.02 17.24 -24.42
N SER A 523 6.14 17.86 -23.25
CA SER A 523 7.10 17.44 -22.22
C SER A 523 6.72 16.16 -21.50
N PHE A 524 5.43 15.81 -21.46
CA PHE A 524 4.87 14.75 -20.63
C PHE A 524 5.27 14.85 -19.15
N LYS A 525 5.47 16.06 -18.64
CA LYS A 525 5.89 16.34 -17.27
C LYS A 525 4.90 17.27 -16.58
N CYS A 526 4.78 17.14 -15.28
CA CYS A 526 4.01 18.00 -14.41
C CYS A 526 4.96 18.77 -13.47
N SER A 527 4.60 20.01 -13.13
CA SER A 527 5.43 20.86 -12.28
C SER A 527 5.72 20.20 -10.92
N ALA A 528 6.97 20.21 -10.47
CA ALA A 528 7.35 19.73 -9.15
C ALA A 528 6.93 20.65 -8.00
N TYR A 529 6.60 21.91 -8.30
CA TYR A 529 5.92 22.78 -7.32
C TYR A 529 4.52 22.23 -7.00
N ASP A 530 4.00 22.59 -5.84
CA ASP A 530 2.61 22.30 -5.44
C ASP A 530 1.64 23.27 -6.12
N ASN A 531 1.61 23.26 -7.45
CA ASN A 531 0.84 24.19 -8.27
C ASN A 531 0.14 23.55 -9.48
N MET A 532 0.04 22.21 -9.49
CA MET A 532 -0.66 21.49 -10.56
C MET A 532 -1.45 20.31 -9.98
N HIS A 533 -2.73 20.17 -10.36
CA HIS A 533 -3.60 19.12 -9.86
C HIS A 533 -4.63 18.66 -10.90
N ALA A 534 -5.26 17.52 -10.67
CA ALA A 534 -6.37 17.02 -11.49
C ALA A 534 -7.65 17.83 -11.26
N SER A 535 -8.57 17.85 -12.23
CA SER A 535 -9.80 18.68 -12.19
C SER A 535 -10.74 18.38 -11.01
N TRP A 536 -10.72 17.17 -10.47
CA TRP A 536 -11.55 16.77 -9.32
C TRP A 536 -10.90 17.05 -7.96
N SER A 537 -9.79 17.73 -7.90
CA SER A 537 -8.81 17.67 -6.84
C SER A 537 -8.31 19.03 -6.37
N SER A 538 -7.19 19.07 -5.68
CA SER A 538 -6.55 20.26 -5.12
C SER A 538 -5.03 20.11 -5.09
N THR A 539 -4.32 21.20 -4.74
CA THR A 539 -2.94 21.14 -4.30
C THR A 539 -2.82 20.46 -2.92
N HIS A 540 -1.61 20.07 -2.53
CA HIS A 540 -1.34 19.51 -1.21
C HIS A 540 -1.65 20.51 -0.08
N GLU A 541 -1.25 21.77 -0.27
CA GLU A 541 -1.46 22.81 0.74
C GLU A 541 -2.95 23.13 0.95
N GLU A 542 -3.75 23.19 -0.13
CA GLU A 542 -5.19 23.49 -0.04
C GLU A 542 -5.96 22.47 0.81
N THR A 543 -5.80 21.18 0.53
CA THR A 543 -6.51 20.16 1.33
C THR A 543 -5.93 20.06 2.74
N TRP A 544 -4.60 20.17 2.90
CA TRP A 544 -3.99 20.14 4.23
C TRP A 544 -4.46 21.28 5.11
N ASP A 545 -4.67 22.46 4.56
CA ASP A 545 -5.25 23.61 5.27
C ASP A 545 -6.63 23.28 5.87
N VAL A 546 -7.50 22.67 5.07
CA VAL A 546 -8.82 22.22 5.53
C VAL A 546 -8.73 21.17 6.65
N VAL A 547 -7.83 20.19 6.50
CA VAL A 547 -7.65 19.12 7.50
C VAL A 547 -7.09 19.68 8.80
N LYS A 548 -6.08 20.55 8.70
CA LYS A 548 -5.36 21.11 9.85
C LYS A 548 -6.25 22.00 10.71
N HIS A 549 -7.05 22.85 10.09
CA HIS A 549 -7.80 23.91 10.77
C HIS A 549 -9.26 23.56 11.10
N ASN A 550 -9.71 22.33 10.85
CA ASN A 550 -11.05 21.89 11.21
C ASN A 550 -10.99 20.69 12.17
N ASP A 551 -11.27 20.92 13.45
CA ASP A 551 -11.18 19.91 14.52
C ASP A 551 -11.99 18.66 14.21
N PHE A 552 -13.18 18.81 13.62
CA PHE A 552 -14.08 17.68 13.31
C PHE A 552 -13.56 16.76 12.21
N VAL A 553 -12.63 17.23 11.36
CA VAL A 553 -11.99 16.40 10.33
C VAL A 553 -11.02 15.44 11.01
N GLY A 554 -11.30 14.14 10.97
CA GLY A 554 -10.48 13.12 11.61
C GLY A 554 -9.11 12.94 10.96
N GLY A 555 -8.95 13.37 9.70
CA GLY A 555 -7.72 13.31 8.92
C GLY A 555 -7.98 13.06 7.45
N GLN A 556 -6.93 12.63 6.74
CA GLN A 556 -6.98 12.38 5.29
C GLN A 556 -6.16 11.15 4.91
N PHE A 557 -6.46 10.60 3.72
CA PHE A 557 -5.63 9.65 3.00
C PHE A 557 -5.29 10.26 1.64
N ILE A 558 -4.04 10.65 1.44
CA ILE A 558 -3.59 11.35 0.24
C ILE A 558 -3.50 10.40 -0.95
N TRP A 559 -3.99 10.79 -2.09
CA TRP A 559 -3.79 10.13 -3.37
C TRP A 559 -2.56 10.70 -4.07
N THR A 560 -1.36 10.03 -4.02
CA THR A 560 -0.99 8.83 -3.29
C THR A 560 0.35 8.99 -2.57
N GLY A 561 0.76 8.02 -1.75
CA GLY A 561 2.08 8.06 -1.12
C GLY A 561 3.19 7.88 -2.14
N PHE A 562 3.09 6.84 -2.97
CA PHE A 562 4.02 6.57 -4.08
C PHE A 562 3.33 6.70 -5.43
N ASP A 563 4.07 7.11 -6.45
CA ASP A 563 3.66 6.83 -7.83
C ASP A 563 3.54 5.31 -8.01
N TYR A 564 2.64 4.89 -8.86
CA TYR A 564 2.36 3.50 -9.17
C TYR A 564 2.30 3.28 -10.69
N ILE A 565 2.44 2.05 -11.12
CA ILE A 565 2.34 1.70 -12.54
C ILE A 565 0.87 1.82 -12.96
N GLY A 566 0.63 2.47 -14.11
CA GLY A 566 -0.72 2.74 -14.63
C GLY A 566 -1.24 4.13 -14.26
N GLU A 567 -2.48 4.40 -14.66
CA GLU A 567 -3.23 5.66 -14.42
C GLU A 567 -2.39 6.94 -14.65
N PRO A 568 -1.86 7.15 -15.86
CA PRO A 568 -0.89 8.21 -16.11
C PRO A 568 -1.52 9.60 -16.29
N THR A 569 -2.68 9.88 -15.66
CA THR A 569 -3.32 11.20 -15.69
C THR A 569 -2.30 12.31 -15.39
N PRO A 570 -2.24 13.37 -16.18
CA PRO A 570 -3.22 13.79 -17.20
C PRO A 570 -2.93 13.27 -18.62
N TYR A 571 -1.90 12.46 -18.78
CA TYR A 571 -1.40 12.03 -20.09
C TYR A 571 -1.93 10.68 -20.54
N ALA A 572 -1.76 10.39 -21.81
CA ALA A 572 -1.90 9.07 -22.42
C ALA A 572 -0.51 8.46 -22.65
N TYR A 573 -0.47 7.25 -23.24
CA TYR A 573 0.78 6.64 -23.69
C TYR A 573 1.62 7.63 -24.56
N PRO A 574 2.94 7.75 -24.34
CA PRO A 574 3.85 6.82 -23.64
C PRO A 574 3.92 6.95 -22.10
N ALA A 575 3.16 7.85 -21.48
CA ALA A 575 3.06 7.86 -20.03
C ALA A 575 2.40 6.54 -19.55
N ARG A 576 3.03 5.88 -18.58
CA ARG A 576 2.68 4.52 -18.13
C ARG A 576 2.60 4.36 -16.63
N SER A 577 2.88 5.41 -15.89
CA SER A 577 2.78 5.45 -14.43
C SER A 577 2.18 6.76 -13.97
N SER A 578 1.66 6.78 -12.75
CA SER A 578 0.99 7.95 -12.19
C SER A 578 1.93 9.12 -11.93
N TYR A 579 1.34 10.30 -11.74
CA TYR A 579 2.00 11.54 -11.35
C TYR A 579 1.61 11.98 -9.93
N PHE A 580 0.71 11.24 -9.28
CA PHE A 580 0.05 11.62 -8.03
C PHE A 580 0.90 11.40 -6.79
N GLY A 581 1.88 10.49 -6.85
CA GLY A 581 2.69 10.12 -5.69
C GLY A 581 3.49 11.30 -5.12
N ILE A 582 3.57 11.38 -3.80
CA ILE A 582 4.49 12.26 -3.07
C ILE A 582 5.95 11.76 -3.25
N ILE A 583 6.10 10.50 -3.54
CA ILE A 583 7.35 9.80 -3.83
C ILE A 583 7.22 9.20 -5.23
N ASP A 584 8.25 9.32 -6.08
CA ASP A 584 8.20 8.78 -7.43
C ASP A 584 8.25 7.23 -7.46
N LEU A 585 8.02 6.65 -8.64
CA LEU A 585 7.97 5.19 -8.82
C LEU A 585 9.29 4.49 -8.42
N ALA A 586 10.43 5.16 -8.58
CA ALA A 586 11.75 4.67 -8.13
C ALA A 586 11.93 4.75 -6.61
N GLY A 587 10.99 5.36 -5.91
CA GLY A 587 11.03 5.57 -4.46
C GLY A 587 11.92 6.72 -4.04
N LEU A 588 12.06 7.74 -4.89
CA LEU A 588 12.77 8.97 -4.62
C LEU A 588 11.75 10.06 -4.25
N PRO A 589 11.93 10.80 -3.13
CA PRO A 589 11.01 11.86 -2.71
C PRO A 589 10.86 12.97 -3.74
N LYS A 590 9.64 13.46 -3.95
CA LYS A 590 9.33 14.73 -4.61
C LYS A 590 9.35 15.84 -3.55
N ASP A 591 9.26 17.13 -3.97
CA ASP A 591 9.41 18.24 -3.02
C ASP A 591 8.26 18.31 -1.99
N SER A 592 7.05 17.93 -2.35
CA SER A 592 5.89 17.83 -1.45
C SER A 592 6.09 16.85 -0.26
N TYR A 593 7.00 15.89 -0.36
CA TYR A 593 7.41 15.03 0.75
C TYR A 593 7.90 15.87 1.95
N TYR A 594 8.70 16.89 1.68
CA TYR A 594 9.28 17.75 2.72
C TYR A 594 8.27 18.72 3.32
N MET A 595 7.23 19.13 2.54
CA MET A 595 6.10 19.85 3.09
C MET A 595 5.43 19.02 4.21
N TYR A 596 5.01 17.81 3.90
CA TYR A 596 4.37 16.93 4.89
C TYR A 596 5.31 16.57 6.04
N GLN A 597 6.59 16.30 5.78
CA GLN A 597 7.54 16.02 6.84
C GLN A 597 7.68 17.21 7.80
N SER A 598 7.64 18.44 7.29
CA SER A 598 7.70 19.65 8.13
C SER A 598 6.46 19.87 8.98
N GLU A 599 5.28 19.44 8.48
CA GLU A 599 3.99 19.57 9.16
C GLU A 599 3.66 18.39 10.09
N TRP A 600 4.03 17.17 9.70
CA TRP A 600 3.61 15.94 10.39
C TRP A 600 4.64 15.40 11.37
N THR A 601 5.85 15.95 11.39
CA THR A 601 6.92 15.46 12.27
C THR A 601 7.55 16.57 13.11
N LYS A 602 8.25 16.15 14.16
CA LYS A 602 9.14 17.03 14.95
C LYS A 602 10.59 16.95 14.49
N LYS A 603 10.88 16.27 13.38
CA LYS A 603 12.20 16.25 12.78
C LYS A 603 12.54 17.64 12.23
N PRO A 604 13.78 18.13 12.39
CA PRO A 604 14.19 19.37 11.72
C PRO A 604 14.09 19.21 10.21
N VAL A 605 13.39 20.11 9.56
CA VAL A 605 13.23 20.18 8.10
C VAL A 605 13.65 21.55 7.64
N LEU A 606 14.52 21.60 6.65
CA LEU A 606 14.88 22.77 5.86
C LEU A 606 15.14 22.28 4.44
N HIS A 607 14.21 22.49 3.53
CA HIS A 607 14.25 21.99 2.16
C HIS A 607 14.07 23.14 1.17
N LEU A 608 15.18 23.54 0.56
CA LEU A 608 15.25 24.55 -0.49
C LEU A 608 15.19 23.88 -1.86
N PHE A 609 14.36 24.37 -2.74
CA PHE A 609 14.22 23.93 -4.14
C PHE A 609 13.78 25.08 -5.04
N PRO A 610 13.93 25.00 -6.37
CA PRO A 610 14.51 23.93 -7.17
C PRO A 610 16.05 23.83 -7.09
N HIS A 611 16.63 22.97 -7.94
CA HIS A 611 18.06 22.94 -8.20
C HIS A 611 18.57 24.27 -8.73
N TRP A 612 19.93 24.45 -8.71
CA TRP A 612 20.54 25.73 -9.12
C TRP A 612 21.37 25.59 -10.42
N ASN A 613 20.72 25.01 -11.49
CA ASN A 613 21.29 24.88 -12.84
C ASN A 613 20.27 25.36 -13.86
N TRP A 614 20.35 26.65 -14.23
CA TRP A 614 19.42 27.33 -15.13
C TRP A 614 20.17 28.15 -16.19
N LEU A 615 19.45 28.86 -17.05
CA LEU A 615 20.06 29.78 -18.00
C LEU A 615 20.40 31.10 -17.29
N PRO A 616 21.61 31.68 -17.50
CA PRO A 616 21.95 32.97 -16.92
C PRO A 616 20.89 34.06 -17.23
N GLY A 617 20.46 34.75 -16.18
CA GLY A 617 19.41 35.79 -16.28
C GLY A 617 17.97 35.29 -16.18
N GLN A 618 17.75 33.95 -16.14
CA GLN A 618 16.41 33.38 -15.97
C GLN A 618 15.85 33.71 -14.59
N GLN A 619 14.54 34.05 -14.52
CA GLN A 619 13.84 34.21 -13.25
C GLN A 619 13.47 32.83 -12.68
N ILE A 620 13.84 32.59 -11.41
CA ILE A 620 13.65 31.36 -10.70
C ILE A 620 12.84 31.61 -9.43
N ASP A 621 11.81 30.80 -9.22
CA ASP A 621 11.03 30.79 -8.00
C ASP A 621 11.65 29.80 -7.01
N MET A 622 12.39 30.30 -6.04
CA MET A 622 12.97 29.48 -4.96
C MET A 622 11.95 29.32 -3.85
N TRP A 623 11.56 28.05 -3.58
CA TRP A 623 10.68 27.70 -2.46
C TRP A 623 11.47 27.04 -1.34
N CYS A 624 10.99 27.21 -0.10
CA CYS A 624 11.56 26.51 1.06
C CYS A 624 10.46 26.01 1.99
N TYR A 625 10.46 24.68 2.21
CA TYR A 625 9.71 24.05 3.30
C TYR A 625 10.60 23.95 4.55
N TYR A 626 10.09 24.39 5.69
CA TYR A 626 10.85 24.33 6.93
C TYR A 626 9.95 24.21 8.16
N ASN A 627 10.54 23.76 9.26
CA ASN A 627 9.91 23.80 10.59
C ASN A 627 10.94 24.20 11.66
N GLN A 628 10.49 24.40 12.90
CA GLN A 628 11.31 24.69 14.09
C GLN A 628 12.12 26.01 14.02
N ALA A 629 11.96 26.81 12.96
CA ALA A 629 12.54 28.13 12.80
C ALA A 629 11.45 29.20 12.75
N ASP A 630 11.81 30.44 13.12
CA ASP A 630 10.91 31.59 13.05
C ASP A 630 10.94 32.26 11.68
N GLU A 631 12.10 32.15 11.01
CA GLU A 631 12.37 32.81 9.72
C GLU A 631 13.48 32.09 8.96
N VAL A 632 13.51 32.31 7.66
CA VAL A 632 14.59 31.86 6.77
C VAL A 632 15.06 33.00 5.87
N GLU A 633 16.37 33.04 5.56
CA GLU A 633 16.99 34.04 4.71
C GLU A 633 17.71 33.35 3.55
N LEU A 634 17.44 33.82 2.33
CA LEU A 634 18.05 33.32 1.11
C LEU A 634 19.28 34.14 0.73
N PHE A 635 20.34 33.48 0.29
CA PHE A 635 21.55 34.09 -0.22
C PHE A 635 21.90 33.52 -1.61
N ILE A 636 22.32 34.38 -2.52
CA ILE A 636 22.87 34.01 -3.83
C ILE A 636 24.31 34.55 -3.86
N ASN A 637 25.29 33.66 -4.01
CA ASN A 637 26.71 34.05 -4.01
C ASN A 637 27.09 34.96 -2.82
N GLY A 638 26.56 34.63 -1.62
CA GLY A 638 26.78 35.40 -0.39
C GLY A 638 25.93 36.66 -0.23
N LYS A 639 25.18 37.09 -1.25
CA LYS A 639 24.32 38.28 -1.21
C LYS A 639 22.90 37.91 -0.76
N SER A 640 22.41 38.54 0.31
CA SER A 640 21.06 38.30 0.83
C SER A 640 19.99 38.71 -0.19
N GLN A 641 18.99 37.86 -0.32
CA GLN A 641 17.76 38.07 -1.09
C GLN A 641 16.57 38.39 -0.18
N GLY A 642 16.84 38.62 1.10
CA GLY A 642 15.87 38.97 2.12
C GLY A 642 15.36 37.79 2.94
N ILE A 643 14.80 38.15 4.10
CA ILE A 643 14.19 37.23 5.06
C ILE A 643 12.73 36.96 4.67
N ARG A 644 12.28 35.73 4.85
CA ARG A 644 10.89 35.29 4.71
C ARG A 644 10.42 34.52 5.94
N LYS A 645 9.09 34.67 6.21
CA LYS A 645 8.40 33.96 7.30
C LYS A 645 7.15 33.28 6.72
N LYS A 646 6.82 32.12 7.25
CA LYS A 646 5.51 31.52 6.98
C LYS A 646 4.40 32.46 7.48
N LYS A 647 3.31 32.56 6.74
CA LYS A 647 2.14 33.35 7.14
C LYS A 647 1.40 32.65 8.28
N VAL A 648 0.68 33.46 9.06
CA VAL A 648 -0.22 32.94 10.10
C VAL A 648 -1.58 32.67 9.48
N HIS A 649 -2.25 31.61 9.95
CA HIS A 649 -3.60 31.27 9.46
C HIS A 649 -4.56 32.45 9.57
N GLY A 650 -5.28 32.72 8.47
CA GLY A 650 -6.20 33.87 8.39
C GLY A 650 -5.56 35.19 7.91
N GLU A 651 -4.25 35.29 7.84
CA GLU A 651 -3.56 36.44 7.22
C GLU A 651 -3.41 36.22 5.70
N GLY A 652 -4.51 36.42 4.95
CA GLY A 652 -4.46 36.56 3.50
C GLY A 652 -4.40 35.27 2.67
N ASN A 653 -4.94 34.16 3.15
CA ASN A 653 -5.19 32.95 2.35
C ASN A 653 -6.52 33.07 1.55
N GLY A 654 -6.78 34.20 0.97
CA GLY A 654 -7.83 34.32 -0.04
C GLY A 654 -7.30 33.76 -1.35
N ALA A 655 -7.83 32.64 -1.82
CA ALA A 655 -7.71 32.14 -3.20
C ALA A 655 -8.37 33.13 -4.20
N ALA A 656 -8.09 34.40 -4.10
CA ALA A 656 -8.51 35.46 -5.03
C ALA A 656 -7.76 36.77 -4.74
N ALA A 657 -6.46 36.77 -4.85
CA ALA A 657 -5.76 38.02 -5.10
C ALA A 657 -5.36 38.10 -6.57
N ASN A 658 -6.32 37.95 -7.47
CA ASN A 658 -6.24 38.46 -8.81
C ASN A 658 -6.40 40.01 -8.77
N VAL A 659 -5.41 40.68 -8.23
CA VAL A 659 -5.19 42.09 -8.53
C VAL A 659 -3.70 42.26 -8.78
N VAL A 660 -3.34 42.14 -10.04
CA VAL A 660 -2.07 42.67 -10.54
C VAL A 660 -2.13 44.19 -10.41
N SER A 661 -1.60 44.71 -9.33
CA SER A 661 -1.17 46.12 -9.32
C SER A 661 0.16 46.21 -10.07
N ALA A 662 0.09 46.63 -11.30
CA ALA A 662 1.22 46.79 -12.23
C ALA A 662 2.10 48.02 -11.89
N ASN A 663 2.43 48.27 -10.64
CA ASN A 663 3.37 49.34 -10.28
C ASN A 663 4.11 49.00 -8.99
N ALA A 664 5.15 48.19 -9.08
CA ALA A 664 6.14 48.10 -8.02
C ALA A 664 7.52 47.80 -8.64
N ALA A 665 8.24 48.85 -8.91
CA ALA A 665 9.66 48.79 -9.26
C ALA A 665 10.53 48.57 -8.02
N ASN A 666 10.34 47.46 -7.29
CA ASN A 666 11.22 47.04 -6.22
C ASN A 666 11.22 45.50 -6.15
N ALA A 667 12.33 44.88 -6.44
CA ALA A 667 12.57 43.44 -6.37
C ALA A 667 12.39 42.81 -4.98
N GLY A 668 12.01 43.60 -3.97
CA GLY A 668 11.70 43.13 -2.60
C GLY A 668 10.23 42.94 -2.27
N ALA A 669 9.29 43.25 -3.20
CA ALA A 669 7.86 43.34 -2.93
C ALA A 669 7.06 42.05 -3.31
N PHE A 670 7.63 41.11 -4.05
CA PHE A 670 6.93 39.90 -4.50
C PHE A 670 7.09 38.80 -3.45
N ASP A 671 6.08 38.59 -2.60
CA ASP A 671 6.04 37.55 -1.62
C ASP A 671 4.72 36.76 -1.74
N ARG A 672 4.81 35.51 -2.21
CA ARG A 672 3.71 34.55 -2.29
C ARG A 672 3.83 33.43 -1.25
N SER A 673 4.59 33.68 -0.17
CA SER A 673 4.67 32.73 0.96
C SER A 673 3.29 32.41 1.52
N THR A 674 3.12 31.19 1.99
CA THR A 674 1.91 30.66 2.63
C THR A 674 2.17 30.29 4.09
N GLU A 675 1.23 29.63 4.75
CA GLU A 675 1.44 28.99 6.05
C GLU A 675 2.42 27.79 5.94
N TYR A 676 2.64 27.25 4.73
CA TYR A 676 3.34 25.96 4.51
C TYR A 676 4.71 26.15 3.88
N HIS A 677 4.86 27.10 2.95
CA HIS A 677 6.14 27.42 2.32
C HIS A 677 6.44 28.91 2.32
N VAL A 678 7.71 29.23 2.13
CA VAL A 678 8.15 30.58 1.77
C VAL A 678 8.79 30.58 0.40
N MET A 679 8.75 31.76 -0.29
CA MET A 679 9.15 31.87 -1.68
C MET A 679 9.92 33.17 -1.95
N TRP A 680 10.91 33.08 -2.85
CA TRP A 680 11.63 34.20 -3.44
C TRP A 680 11.62 34.06 -4.97
N ARG A 681 11.36 35.13 -5.71
CA ARG A 681 11.59 35.19 -7.16
C ARG A 681 12.90 35.92 -7.39
N VAL A 682 13.88 35.19 -7.93
CA VAL A 682 15.28 35.69 -8.06
C VAL A 682 15.81 35.39 -9.44
N THR A 683 16.84 36.19 -9.84
CA THR A 683 17.54 35.96 -11.11
C THR A 683 18.64 34.93 -10.90
N PHE A 684 18.72 33.95 -11.78
CA PHE A 684 19.78 32.97 -11.74
C PHE A 684 21.13 33.57 -12.11
N GLU A 685 22.11 33.33 -11.22
CA GLU A 685 23.54 33.57 -11.41
C GLU A 685 24.29 32.31 -11.06
N PRO A 686 25.23 31.79 -11.91
CA PRO A 686 26.01 30.62 -11.56
C PRO A 686 26.77 30.77 -10.22
N GLY A 687 26.86 29.71 -9.44
CA GLY A 687 27.52 29.73 -8.13
C GLY A 687 26.74 28.95 -7.10
N GLU A 688 26.40 29.58 -5.98
CA GLU A 688 25.64 28.92 -4.92
C GLU A 688 24.39 29.69 -4.50
N VAL A 689 23.35 28.96 -4.17
CA VAL A 689 22.19 29.45 -3.45
C VAL A 689 22.13 28.77 -2.08
N LYS A 690 22.03 29.57 -1.02
CA LYS A 690 22.02 29.11 0.37
C LYS A 690 20.81 29.68 1.10
N VAL A 691 20.10 28.81 1.84
CA VAL A 691 19.09 29.24 2.80
C VAL A 691 19.58 29.01 4.23
N VAL A 692 19.30 29.98 5.10
CA VAL A 692 19.67 29.95 6.52
C VAL A 692 18.41 30.07 7.36
N ALA A 693 18.14 29.08 8.18
CA ALA A 693 17.01 29.06 9.11
C ALA A 693 17.43 29.61 10.49
N ARG A 694 16.63 30.57 11.02
CA ARG A 694 16.92 31.19 12.32
C ARG A 694 15.77 31.01 13.29
N LYS A 695 16.13 30.87 14.55
CA LYS A 695 15.20 30.90 15.70
C LYS A 695 15.69 31.94 16.70
N GLN A 696 14.84 32.92 17.05
CA GLN A 696 15.21 34.02 17.93
C GLN A 696 16.50 34.70 17.47
N GLY A 697 16.65 34.93 16.16
CA GLY A 697 17.81 35.57 15.54
C GLY A 697 19.07 34.72 15.42
N ARG A 698 19.09 33.50 15.98
CA ARG A 698 20.24 32.56 15.90
C ARG A 698 20.06 31.56 14.77
N GLU A 699 21.10 31.34 13.98
CA GLU A 699 21.13 30.25 12.98
C GLU A 699 21.01 28.90 13.67
N ILE A 700 20.04 28.08 13.19
CA ILE A 700 19.82 26.70 13.67
C ILE A 700 20.10 25.64 12.59
N SER A 701 20.02 26.02 11.33
CA SER A 701 20.29 25.14 10.19
C SER A 701 20.54 25.96 8.93
N SER A 702 21.25 25.37 7.96
CA SER A 702 21.39 25.94 6.62
C SER A 702 21.51 24.84 5.57
N GLN A 703 21.10 25.16 4.34
CA GLN A 703 21.22 24.29 3.16
C GLN A 703 21.81 25.10 2.01
N THR A 704 22.75 24.50 1.29
CA THR A 704 23.37 25.09 0.11
C THR A 704 23.18 24.20 -1.10
N ILE A 705 22.79 24.77 -2.23
CA ILE A 705 22.73 24.13 -3.54
C ILE A 705 23.73 24.88 -4.44
N LYS A 706 24.58 24.16 -5.17
CA LYS A 706 25.57 24.72 -6.07
C LYS A 706 25.20 24.44 -7.53
N THR A 707 25.55 25.34 -8.40
CA THR A 707 25.51 25.10 -9.85
C THR A 707 26.52 23.98 -10.18
N ALA A 708 26.00 22.83 -10.64
CA ALA A 708 26.82 21.73 -11.05
C ALA A 708 27.48 22.01 -12.40
N GLY A 709 28.71 21.60 -12.54
CA GLY A 709 29.44 21.54 -13.81
C GLY A 709 29.00 20.36 -14.69
N PRO A 710 29.76 20.05 -15.75
CA PRO A 710 29.48 18.88 -16.59
C PRO A 710 29.51 17.57 -15.79
N PRO A 711 28.71 16.56 -16.16
CA PRO A 711 28.79 15.23 -15.58
C PRO A 711 30.21 14.67 -15.59
N HIS A 712 30.66 14.08 -14.48
CA HIS A 712 32.04 13.62 -14.32
C HIS A 712 32.13 12.16 -13.82
N HIS A 713 31.36 11.81 -12.76
CA HIS A 713 31.42 10.46 -12.19
C HIS A 713 30.09 10.00 -11.60
N LEU A 714 30.00 8.69 -11.37
CA LEU A 714 28.86 8.04 -10.73
C LEU A 714 29.09 7.92 -9.23
N VAL A 715 28.04 8.13 -8.44
CA VAL A 715 28.02 7.89 -6.99
C VAL A 715 26.94 6.89 -6.64
N LEU A 716 27.31 5.78 -6.00
CA LEU A 716 26.41 4.73 -5.55
C LEU A 716 26.11 4.88 -4.06
N LYS A 717 24.86 4.96 -3.70
CA LYS A 717 24.41 5.11 -2.31
C LYS A 717 23.39 4.02 -1.96
N LYS A 718 23.70 3.16 -0.98
CA LYS A 718 22.68 2.26 -0.41
C LYS A 718 21.63 3.11 0.29
N THR A 719 20.39 3.05 -0.16
CA THR A 719 19.26 3.74 0.44
C THR A 719 18.46 2.83 1.37
N TYR A 720 18.56 1.53 1.15
CA TYR A 720 17.91 0.53 1.99
C TYR A 720 18.63 -0.82 1.86
N GLN A 721 18.87 -1.46 2.99
CA GLN A 721 19.27 -2.86 3.11
C GLN A 721 18.68 -3.39 4.42
N ASN A 722 17.91 -4.46 4.35
CA ASN A 722 17.35 -5.06 5.55
C ASN A 722 18.43 -5.79 6.33
N THR A 723 18.84 -5.23 7.46
CA THR A 723 19.82 -5.83 8.38
C THR A 723 19.18 -6.81 9.37
N LEU A 724 17.82 -6.88 9.41
CA LEU A 724 17.10 -7.76 10.33
C LEU A 724 17.23 -9.25 9.95
N ALA A 725 17.56 -9.57 8.69
CA ALA A 725 17.83 -10.93 8.25
C ALA A 725 19.06 -11.56 8.94
N SER A 726 20.02 -10.74 9.42
CA SER A 726 21.18 -11.20 10.21
C SER A 726 20.88 -11.33 11.70
N ALA A 727 19.76 -10.84 12.17
CA ALA A 727 19.32 -10.85 13.57
C ALA A 727 18.08 -11.73 13.79
N VAL A 728 17.90 -12.80 13.01
CA VAL A 728 17.00 -13.88 13.42
C VAL A 728 17.63 -14.58 14.62
N GLN A 729 17.53 -13.92 15.76
CA GLN A 729 17.46 -14.64 17.01
C GLN A 729 16.29 -15.62 16.84
N THR A 730 16.59 -16.91 16.82
CA THR A 730 15.64 -17.97 17.08
C THR A 730 14.62 -17.44 18.08
N PRO A 731 13.31 -17.55 17.83
CA PRO A 731 12.31 -17.13 18.81
C PRO A 731 12.68 -17.79 20.14
N SER A 732 12.95 -16.98 21.17
CA SER A 732 13.14 -17.47 22.53
C SER A 732 11.79 -18.07 22.98
N GLY A 733 11.65 -19.38 22.77
CA GLY A 733 10.41 -20.12 22.98
C GLY A 733 10.41 -21.50 22.32
N VAL A 734 11.51 -21.90 21.68
CA VAL A 734 11.72 -23.29 21.30
C VAL A 734 12.06 -24.05 22.59
N PRO A 735 11.28 -25.10 22.96
CA PRO A 735 11.57 -25.91 24.12
C PRO A 735 13.00 -26.43 24.11
N ALA A 736 13.63 -26.53 25.29
CA ALA A 736 15.06 -26.90 25.46
C ALA A 736 15.43 -28.29 24.88
N ASP A 737 14.46 -29.16 24.70
CA ASP A 737 14.58 -30.48 24.07
C ASP A 737 14.83 -30.40 22.56
N LEU A 738 14.38 -29.37 21.87
CA LEU A 738 14.69 -29.13 20.45
C LEU A 738 16.06 -28.42 20.25
N GLN A 739 16.53 -27.67 21.22
CA GLN A 739 17.85 -27.04 21.16
C GLN A 739 18.99 -28.07 21.31
N SER A 740 18.76 -29.17 22.02
CA SER A 740 19.74 -30.27 22.18
C SER A 740 19.92 -31.14 20.93
N ALA A 741 18.90 -31.23 20.06
CA ALA A 741 18.95 -31.96 18.81
C ALA A 741 19.82 -31.28 17.73
N VAL A 742 19.88 -29.94 17.76
CA VAL A 742 20.68 -29.14 16.82
C VAL A 742 22.18 -29.20 17.17
N LYS A 743 22.54 -29.46 18.41
CA LYS A 743 23.96 -29.60 18.86
C LYS A 743 24.58 -30.97 18.64
N LYS A 744 23.79 -32.00 18.33
CA LYS A 744 24.32 -33.34 18.02
C LYS A 744 24.18 -33.62 16.51
N GLY A 745 25.16 -33.20 15.73
CA GLY A 745 25.36 -33.33 14.30
C GLY A 745 24.69 -34.56 13.63
N SER A 746 23.37 -34.52 13.49
CA SER A 746 22.61 -35.43 12.64
C SER A 746 22.30 -34.69 11.34
N THR A 747 23.05 -35.01 10.30
CA THR A 747 22.80 -34.66 8.91
C THR A 747 21.50 -35.28 8.47
N SER A 748 20.50 -34.50 8.31
CA SER A 748 19.21 -34.59 7.60
C SER A 748 18.03 -34.16 8.47
N LEU A 749 17.82 -32.83 8.52
CA LEU A 749 16.49 -32.28 8.79
C LEU A 749 15.67 -32.47 7.52
N PRO A 750 14.42 -32.98 7.58
CA PRO A 750 13.55 -33.00 6.42
C PRO A 750 13.17 -31.59 6.05
N GLY A 751 13.50 -31.22 4.83
CA GLY A 751 12.96 -30.14 4.02
C GLY A 751 12.57 -28.81 4.68
N ASP A 752 13.36 -27.78 4.36
CA ASP A 752 12.93 -26.38 4.28
C ASP A 752 12.47 -25.65 5.56
N LEU A 753 13.31 -25.62 6.58
CA LEU A 753 13.51 -24.36 7.31
C LEU A 753 14.30 -23.47 6.37
N GLN A 754 13.63 -22.51 5.74
CA GLN A 754 14.25 -21.56 4.82
C GLN A 754 15.51 -20.99 5.46
N SER A 755 16.62 -21.08 4.74
CA SER A 755 17.71 -20.11 4.86
C SER A 755 17.05 -18.71 4.76
N PRO A 756 17.44 -17.75 5.62
CA PRO A 756 16.91 -16.39 5.52
C PRO A 756 17.04 -15.94 4.06
N SER A 757 15.95 -15.48 3.47
CA SER A 757 15.96 -14.98 2.09
C SER A 757 17.07 -13.97 1.99
N SER A 758 17.94 -14.12 0.98
CA SER A 758 19.02 -13.16 0.75
C SER A 758 18.45 -11.74 0.73
N PRO A 759 19.05 -10.78 1.44
CA PRO A 759 18.49 -9.45 1.61
C PRO A 759 18.32 -8.74 0.28
N THR A 760 17.25 -7.96 0.14
CA THR A 760 17.06 -7.05 -0.98
C THR A 760 17.71 -5.70 -0.66
N THR A 761 18.56 -5.21 -1.53
CA THR A 761 19.28 -3.93 -1.40
C THR A 761 18.83 -2.97 -2.49
N PHE A 762 18.48 -1.74 -2.09
CA PHE A 762 18.18 -0.63 -2.99
C PHE A 762 19.37 0.32 -3.04
N VAL A 763 19.86 0.59 -4.24
CA VAL A 763 20.99 1.49 -4.47
C VAL A 763 20.53 2.64 -5.36
N GLU A 764 20.65 3.86 -4.84
CA GLU A 764 20.49 5.11 -5.61
C GLU A 764 21.80 5.37 -6.34
N VAL A 765 21.71 5.74 -7.61
CA VAL A 765 22.81 6.10 -8.49
C VAL A 765 22.68 7.56 -8.86
N ASN A 766 23.68 8.35 -8.57
CA ASN A 766 23.71 9.78 -8.84
C ASN A 766 24.81 10.10 -9.85
N ILE A 767 24.52 10.95 -10.83
CA ILE A 767 25.49 11.55 -11.73
C ILE A 767 25.92 12.89 -11.13
N VAL A 768 27.19 13.03 -10.86
CA VAL A 768 27.74 14.24 -10.24
C VAL A 768 28.87 14.84 -11.07
N ASP A 769 29.11 16.14 -10.86
CA ASP A 769 30.26 16.84 -11.43
C ASP A 769 31.58 16.48 -10.72
N LYS A 770 32.67 17.10 -11.11
CA LYS A 770 34.01 16.89 -10.52
C LYS A 770 34.05 17.21 -9.02
N ASP A 771 33.21 18.13 -8.55
CA ASP A 771 33.18 18.62 -7.16
C ASP A 771 32.11 17.87 -6.31
N GLY A 772 31.44 16.87 -6.89
CA GLY A 772 30.44 16.04 -6.22
C GLY A 772 29.02 16.64 -6.19
N ASN A 773 28.75 17.72 -6.92
CA ASN A 773 27.40 18.28 -7.02
C ASN A 773 26.55 17.46 -7.98
N LEU A 774 25.31 17.18 -7.62
CA LEU A 774 24.36 16.48 -8.50
C LEU A 774 24.14 17.27 -9.79
N CYS A 775 24.25 16.60 -10.94
CA CYS A 775 23.96 17.18 -12.25
C CYS A 775 22.46 16.99 -12.58
N PRO A 776 21.59 17.98 -12.32
CA PRO A 776 20.14 17.80 -12.39
C PRO A 776 19.61 17.64 -13.82
N ASN A 777 20.43 17.96 -14.85
CA ASN A 777 20.09 17.82 -16.26
C ASN A 777 20.71 16.57 -16.90
N ALA A 778 21.38 15.70 -16.15
CA ALA A 778 22.04 14.53 -16.68
C ALA A 778 21.03 13.41 -16.98
N GLU A 779 21.11 12.87 -18.20
CA GLU A 779 20.28 11.76 -18.73
C GLU A 779 21.14 10.63 -19.29
N ASN A 780 22.39 10.51 -18.86
CA ASN A 780 23.33 9.47 -19.33
C ASN A 780 22.73 8.08 -19.06
N GLU A 781 22.97 7.15 -20.02
CA GLU A 781 22.65 5.73 -19.85
C GLU A 781 23.70 5.08 -18.97
N ILE A 782 23.25 4.35 -17.94
CA ILE A 782 24.10 3.69 -16.95
C ILE A 782 23.93 2.18 -17.11
N TYR A 783 25.02 1.48 -17.24
CA TYR A 783 25.12 0.02 -17.37
C TYR A 783 25.53 -0.59 -16.03
N PHE A 784 24.89 -1.69 -15.66
CA PHE A 784 25.12 -2.37 -14.40
C PHE A 784 25.66 -3.78 -14.62
N SER A 785 26.66 -4.13 -13.81
CA SER A 785 27.10 -5.51 -13.63
C SER A 785 27.19 -5.83 -12.15
N SER A 786 26.78 -7.04 -11.77
CA SER A 786 26.79 -7.43 -10.36
C SER A 786 27.01 -8.93 -10.20
N THR A 787 27.67 -9.32 -9.12
CA THR A 787 27.75 -10.73 -8.66
C THR A 787 26.53 -11.11 -7.80
N ALA A 788 25.73 -10.14 -7.32
CA ALA A 788 24.41 -10.36 -6.77
C ALA A 788 23.34 -10.36 -7.88
N GLU A 789 22.20 -10.95 -7.62
CA GLU A 789 21.07 -10.98 -8.57
C GLU A 789 20.48 -9.59 -8.77
N ILE A 790 20.41 -9.09 -10.00
CA ILE A 790 19.72 -7.84 -10.33
C ILE A 790 18.22 -8.16 -10.44
N LEU A 791 17.39 -7.51 -9.62
CA LEU A 791 15.94 -7.67 -9.61
C LEU A 791 15.25 -6.65 -10.51
N GLY A 792 15.81 -5.45 -10.65
CA GLY A 792 15.23 -4.42 -11.50
C GLY A 792 15.94 -3.08 -11.39
N THR A 793 15.63 -2.19 -12.34
CA THR A 793 16.14 -0.80 -12.41
C THR A 793 14.99 0.16 -12.69
N ASP A 794 15.04 1.38 -12.14
CA ASP A 794 14.07 2.43 -12.39
C ASP A 794 14.70 3.83 -12.28
N ASN A 795 14.06 4.84 -12.81
CA ASN A 795 14.50 6.24 -12.71
C ASN A 795 13.40 7.21 -12.29
N GLY A 796 12.16 6.72 -12.12
CA GLY A 796 10.99 7.52 -11.78
C GLY A 796 10.41 8.37 -12.93
N ASN A 797 10.89 8.18 -14.16
CA ASN A 797 10.33 8.84 -15.34
C ASN A 797 9.06 8.13 -15.79
N GLN A 798 7.95 8.84 -15.76
CA GLN A 798 6.62 8.32 -16.10
C GLN A 798 6.49 7.85 -17.55
N THR A 799 7.38 8.30 -18.45
CA THR A 799 7.38 7.98 -19.88
C THR A 799 8.51 7.05 -20.31
N SER A 800 9.35 6.55 -19.38
CA SER A 800 10.40 5.60 -19.73
C SER A 800 9.78 4.27 -20.14
N LEU A 801 10.13 3.80 -21.34
CA LEU A 801 9.72 2.51 -21.90
C LEU A 801 10.80 1.44 -21.83
N GLU A 802 11.91 1.73 -21.11
CA GLU A 802 12.97 0.75 -20.86
C GLU A 802 12.41 -0.35 -19.94
N ARG A 803 12.71 -1.62 -20.27
CA ARG A 803 12.30 -2.76 -19.41
C ARG A 803 12.85 -2.58 -18.00
N PHE A 804 12.04 -2.87 -17.01
CA PHE A 804 12.48 -2.84 -15.61
C PHE A 804 13.57 -3.88 -15.30
N THR A 805 13.57 -5.00 -16.02
CA THR A 805 14.54 -6.10 -15.84
C THR A 805 15.88 -5.89 -16.54
N ASP A 806 16.01 -4.85 -17.38
CA ASP A 806 17.27 -4.57 -18.06
C ASP A 806 18.36 -4.15 -17.07
N PRO A 807 19.60 -4.65 -17.23
CA PRO A 807 20.74 -4.26 -16.40
C PRO A 807 21.33 -2.91 -16.85
N LYS A 808 20.46 -1.99 -17.27
CA LYS A 808 20.81 -0.62 -17.66
C LYS A 808 19.63 0.30 -17.45
N ARG A 809 19.92 1.59 -17.25
CA ARG A 809 18.89 2.62 -17.08
C ARG A 809 19.43 4.00 -17.41
N LYS A 810 18.66 4.81 -18.16
CA LYS A 810 18.95 6.24 -18.29
C LYS A 810 18.70 6.93 -16.94
N ALA A 811 19.56 7.86 -16.59
CA ALA A 811 19.29 8.74 -15.45
C ALA A 811 18.11 9.68 -15.79
N PHE A 812 17.36 10.07 -14.77
CA PHE A 812 16.30 11.06 -14.86
C PHE A 812 16.51 12.13 -13.80
N PHE A 813 16.77 13.36 -14.25
CA PHE A 813 17.25 14.43 -13.38
C PHE A 813 18.48 14.00 -12.54
N GLY A 814 19.46 13.40 -13.23
CA GLY A 814 20.73 12.96 -12.64
C GLY A 814 20.67 11.71 -11.78
N LYS A 815 19.54 11.01 -11.71
CA LYS A 815 19.33 9.88 -10.79
C LYS A 815 18.68 8.67 -11.45
N CYS A 816 19.05 7.47 -10.96
CA CYS A 816 18.27 6.25 -11.12
C CYS A 816 18.45 5.34 -9.90
N ILE A 817 17.77 4.19 -9.87
CA ILE A 817 17.95 3.16 -8.86
C ILE A 817 18.23 1.80 -9.51
N ILE A 818 18.90 0.94 -8.74
CA ILE A 818 19.01 -0.49 -9.01
C ILE A 818 18.64 -1.27 -7.75
N VAL A 819 17.92 -2.36 -7.93
CA VAL A 819 17.48 -3.27 -6.87
C VAL A 819 18.15 -4.62 -7.04
N LEU A 820 18.79 -5.11 -5.97
CA LEU A 820 19.59 -6.35 -5.99
C LEU A 820 19.19 -7.29 -4.86
N ARG A 821 19.37 -8.60 -5.08
CA ARG A 821 19.18 -9.64 -4.07
C ARG A 821 20.49 -10.34 -3.77
N GLY A 822 20.83 -10.47 -2.48
CA GLY A 822 22.00 -11.17 -2.01
C GLY A 822 23.19 -10.23 -1.74
N HIS A 823 24.33 -10.86 -1.52
CA HIS A 823 25.62 -10.19 -1.28
C HIS A 823 26.49 -10.25 -2.52
N GLY A 824 27.32 -9.25 -2.71
CA GLY A 824 28.22 -9.21 -3.86
C GLY A 824 28.72 -7.80 -4.15
N THR A 825 29.28 -7.62 -5.32
CA THR A 825 29.79 -6.36 -5.82
C THR A 825 28.90 -5.85 -6.95
N LEU A 826 28.45 -4.61 -6.82
CA LEU A 826 27.78 -3.84 -7.88
C LEU A 826 28.80 -2.92 -8.52
N ARG A 827 28.85 -2.92 -9.85
CA ARG A 827 29.57 -1.95 -10.67
C ARG A 827 28.61 -1.22 -11.58
N ALA A 828 28.76 0.09 -11.65
CA ALA A 828 27.99 0.97 -12.55
C ALA A 828 28.96 1.72 -13.46
N GLU A 829 28.63 1.77 -14.74
CA GLU A 829 29.43 2.38 -15.80
C GLU A 829 28.54 3.24 -16.69
N SER A 830 29.09 4.31 -17.24
CA SER A 830 28.45 5.14 -18.26
C SER A 830 29.53 5.71 -19.18
N ILE A 831 29.16 5.97 -20.43
CA ILE A 831 30.08 6.55 -21.41
C ILE A 831 30.54 7.93 -20.90
N ASP A 832 31.83 8.19 -20.99
CA ASP A 832 32.51 9.43 -20.59
C ASP A 832 32.43 9.79 -19.12
N LEU A 833 31.97 8.87 -18.25
CA LEU A 833 31.93 9.07 -16.80
C LEU A 833 32.86 8.09 -16.08
N GLN A 834 33.44 8.55 -14.98
CA GLN A 834 34.15 7.62 -14.10
C GLN A 834 33.16 6.65 -13.45
N GLN A 835 33.50 5.37 -13.53
CA GLN A 835 32.70 4.27 -12.99
C GLN A 835 32.68 4.30 -11.45
N ALA A 836 31.68 3.62 -10.87
CA ALA A 836 31.56 3.40 -9.44
C ALA A 836 31.37 1.92 -9.11
N THR A 837 31.88 1.50 -7.95
CA THR A 837 31.74 0.14 -7.42
C THR A 837 31.26 0.20 -5.97
N LEU A 838 30.38 -0.73 -5.59
CA LEU A 838 29.80 -0.81 -4.26
C LEU A 838 29.76 -2.25 -3.78
N GLN A 839 30.18 -2.52 -2.57
CA GLN A 839 29.96 -3.80 -1.88
C GLN A 839 28.57 -3.82 -1.24
N LEU A 840 27.80 -4.89 -1.51
CA LEU A 840 26.42 -5.09 -1.03
C LEU A 840 26.39 -5.83 0.29
#